data_cdb36429d81bf3f1c553286684a72469
#
_entry.id   cdb36429d81bf3f1c553286684a72469
#
_cell.length_a   1.000
_cell.length_b   1.000
_cell.length_c   1.000
_cell.angle_alpha   90.00
_cell.angle_beta   90.00
_cell.angle_gamma   90.00
#
_symmetry.space_group_name_H-M   'P 1'
#
loop_
_entity.id
_entity.type
_entity.pdbx_description
1 polymer ?
#
loop_
_entity_poly.entity_id
_entity_poly.type
_entity_poly.pdbx_seq_one_letter_code
_entity_poly.pdbx_strand_id
1 'polypeptide(L)'
;VSGTQQQRLSDPLVWRNGVWQPTSWDDALDLVARVTARVITEGSEDDLLLSMFDHGGSAGGYENTWGTGKLYFDSMKVKNARIHNRPGYNSEVHSTRDMGVDELQYQYADYEVTDTIMIVGANPLETQTNLFLNHMVPGMRNGARFIMVDPRRSVTVNAAEEVAGAENVLHLAIDPGSDMVLFNALFTYIADQGWTDSEFIKNSTFQGGEATPEDAAHPSGLGSLDYALATCRTSTAEAAEICKMDEADIIKAAEWIAKPKEDGSRRKCVTGYEKGIIWGNDNYRTIGALLNISLATGNVGREGGGCCRLGGHQEGYYRPSDAHVGRPSTYVDQLLISGGGKVQHIWACDHYKTTLNASQYKRVHRKRAEMVKDAMDASATGTREQQVDAIVAAVNAGGLFVVDVDIIHSQIGQNSHVILPACESNEMNLTSMNGERRLRLSEKYMDRFGNSRPDCLIAAKLAQHMERVLREMGQDAYADQFKGYDWETEEDAFMDGYNSGNPDVTYDRLRAMGTNGVMEPVQGFENGKLVGTDRLYADGVFTRHGRDDGKALFCAAQWRGLQAPGKEQERANHKFWINNVRANIFWQNQFLDQDNDFIQDRFPYPFIEMNPDDMVEMGINPGDLVEIHNDNGATQGMAYPTATAKAGQVAMVFGSPAGSQGNVVNPGVNELVLPDYKHTWGNIRKLSDATPLARAVSFKSKEYTA
;
A
#
# COMPACT_ATOMS: atom_id res chain seq x y z
N VAL A 1 19.72 -10.67 10.91
CA VAL A 1 19.05 -12.00 11.00
C VAL A 1 19.05 -12.51 12.42
N SER A 2 20.17 -12.46 13.18
CA SER A 2 20.24 -13.00 14.55
C SER A 2 19.32 -12.26 15.55
N GLY A 3 19.18 -10.94 15.44
CA GLY A 3 18.31 -10.14 16.32
C GLY A 3 16.82 -10.46 16.11
N THR A 4 16.39 -10.66 14.87
CA THR A 4 15.01 -10.98 14.53
C THR A 4 14.61 -12.35 15.06
N GLN A 5 15.50 -13.33 15.02
CA GLN A 5 15.22 -14.68 15.53
C GLN A 5 14.98 -14.73 17.04
N GLN A 6 15.57 -13.83 17.81
CA GLN A 6 15.36 -13.78 19.27
C GLN A 6 13.97 -13.30 19.65
N GLN A 7 13.25 -12.67 18.73
CA GLN A 7 11.93 -12.09 18.97
C GLN A 7 10.80 -12.83 18.25
N ARG A 8 11.16 -13.85 17.45
CA ARG A 8 10.19 -14.66 16.74
C ARG A 8 9.26 -15.38 17.71
N LEU A 9 7.98 -15.35 17.40
CA LEU A 9 6.97 -16.12 18.08
C LEU A 9 7.11 -17.60 17.72
N SER A 10 7.28 -18.47 18.73
CA SER A 10 7.46 -19.92 18.54
C SER A 10 6.17 -20.72 18.77
N ASP A 11 5.32 -20.25 19.66
CA ASP A 11 4.12 -20.96 20.12
C ASP A 11 2.94 -20.00 20.21
N PRO A 12 1.69 -20.50 20.08
CA PRO A 12 0.52 -19.71 20.42
C PRO A 12 0.57 -19.25 21.87
N LEU A 13 0.23 -17.99 22.11
CA LEU A 13 0.20 -17.38 23.42
C LEU A 13 -1.21 -16.97 23.80
N VAL A 14 -1.65 -17.25 25.01
CA VAL A 14 -2.92 -16.78 25.57
C VAL A 14 -2.65 -16.03 26.86
N TRP A 15 -3.28 -14.87 27.03
CA TRP A 15 -3.18 -14.10 28.27
C TRP A 15 -3.89 -14.81 29.41
N ARG A 16 -3.18 -15.10 30.50
CA ARG A 16 -3.70 -15.76 31.71
C ARG A 16 -2.86 -15.38 32.93
N ASN A 17 -3.52 -15.04 34.03
CA ASN A 17 -2.86 -14.72 35.31
C ASN A 17 -1.79 -13.61 35.18
N GLY A 18 -2.10 -12.54 34.42
CA GLY A 18 -1.21 -11.39 34.25
C GLY A 18 -0.04 -11.58 33.30
N VAL A 19 0.05 -12.72 32.59
CA VAL A 19 1.14 -13.03 31.67
C VAL A 19 0.65 -13.77 30.41
N TRP A 20 1.43 -13.69 29.31
CA TRP A 20 1.23 -14.59 28.18
C TRP A 20 1.77 -15.96 28.48
N GLN A 21 0.94 -16.97 28.34
CA GLN A 21 1.29 -18.36 28.55
C GLN A 21 1.30 -19.12 27.22
N PRO A 22 2.39 -19.79 26.85
CA PRO A 22 2.41 -20.70 25.73
C PRO A 22 1.33 -21.77 25.87
N THR A 23 0.65 -22.08 24.76
CA THR A 23 -0.41 -23.08 24.74
C THR A 23 -0.42 -23.85 23.42
N SER A 24 -1.29 -24.85 23.30
CA SER A 24 -1.48 -25.55 22.05
C SER A 24 -2.29 -24.71 21.04
N TRP A 25 -2.12 -25.00 19.74
CA TRP A 25 -2.94 -24.41 18.69
C TRP A 25 -4.44 -24.64 18.94
N ASP A 26 -4.81 -25.84 19.35
CA ASP A 26 -6.21 -26.20 19.60
C ASP A 26 -6.80 -25.38 20.76
N ASP A 27 -6.06 -25.18 21.84
CA ASP A 27 -6.53 -24.37 22.98
C ASP A 27 -6.69 -22.90 22.62
N ALA A 28 -5.73 -22.35 21.87
CA ALA A 28 -5.79 -20.95 21.41
C ALA A 28 -6.94 -20.74 20.41
N LEU A 29 -7.04 -21.57 19.38
CA LEU A 29 -8.07 -21.46 18.35
C LEU A 29 -9.48 -21.78 18.87
N ASP A 30 -9.63 -22.70 19.83
CA ASP A 30 -10.91 -22.96 20.49
C ASP A 30 -11.42 -21.71 21.24
N LEU A 31 -10.51 -21.02 21.97
CA LEU A 31 -10.86 -19.76 22.64
C LEU A 31 -11.29 -18.70 21.64
N VAL A 32 -10.49 -18.49 20.60
CA VAL A 32 -10.79 -17.49 19.55
C VAL A 32 -12.12 -17.78 18.87
N ALA A 33 -12.35 -19.04 18.49
CA ALA A 33 -13.57 -19.44 17.81
C ALA A 33 -14.81 -19.28 18.69
N ARG A 34 -14.76 -19.68 19.97
CA ARG A 34 -15.90 -19.53 20.91
C ARG A 34 -16.25 -18.08 21.17
N VAL A 35 -15.26 -17.22 21.41
CA VAL A 35 -15.51 -15.79 21.62
C VAL A 35 -16.06 -15.13 20.35
N THR A 36 -15.44 -15.40 19.20
CA THR A 36 -15.86 -14.84 17.92
C THR A 36 -17.27 -15.31 17.55
N ALA A 37 -17.55 -16.62 17.61
CA ALA A 37 -18.87 -17.18 17.31
C ALA A 37 -19.97 -16.58 18.20
N ARG A 38 -19.74 -16.46 19.52
CA ARG A 38 -20.66 -15.84 20.44
C ARG A 38 -20.95 -14.39 20.10
N VAL A 39 -19.91 -13.59 19.82
CA VAL A 39 -20.06 -12.16 19.50
C VAL A 39 -20.84 -11.94 18.21
N ILE A 40 -20.55 -12.71 17.14
CA ILE A 40 -21.24 -12.52 15.86
C ILE A 40 -22.66 -13.11 15.83
N THR A 41 -22.95 -14.15 16.62
CA THR A 41 -24.30 -14.76 16.68
C THR A 41 -25.23 -14.09 17.69
N GLU A 42 -24.71 -13.58 18.79
CA GLU A 42 -25.48 -12.83 19.81
C GLU A 42 -25.60 -11.34 19.48
N GLY A 43 -24.67 -10.79 18.67
CA GLY A 43 -24.64 -9.43 18.17
C GLY A 43 -24.82 -9.39 16.66
N SER A 44 -23.74 -9.02 15.95
CA SER A 44 -23.71 -9.03 14.49
C SER A 44 -22.28 -9.16 13.98
N GLU A 45 -22.12 -9.45 12.68
CA GLU A 45 -20.83 -9.42 12.00
C GLU A 45 -20.17 -8.02 12.03
N ASP A 46 -20.96 -6.96 12.26
CA ASP A 46 -20.45 -5.59 12.45
C ASP A 46 -19.65 -5.42 13.75
N ASP A 47 -19.80 -6.33 14.73
CA ASP A 47 -19.02 -6.36 15.96
C ASP A 47 -17.62 -6.96 15.78
N LEU A 48 -17.35 -7.60 14.63
CA LEU A 48 -16.02 -8.09 14.27
C LEU A 48 -15.26 -7.07 13.43
N LEU A 49 -14.09 -6.68 13.91
CA LEU A 49 -13.12 -5.84 13.21
C LEU A 49 -12.00 -6.72 12.68
N LEU A 50 -11.72 -6.63 11.39
CA LEU A 50 -10.59 -7.29 10.74
C LEU A 50 -9.54 -6.24 10.38
N SER A 51 -8.29 -6.52 10.69
CA SER A 51 -7.16 -5.70 10.26
C SER A 51 -6.11 -6.60 9.62
N MET A 52 -5.76 -6.32 8.36
CA MET A 52 -4.81 -7.12 7.59
C MET A 52 -3.76 -6.21 6.98
N PHE A 53 -2.52 -6.72 6.87
CA PHE A 53 -1.44 -5.98 6.22
C PHE A 53 -1.75 -5.76 4.74
N ASP A 54 -1.86 -6.80 3.98
CA ASP A 54 -2.29 -6.72 2.60
C ASP A 54 -3.45 -7.70 2.40
N HIS A 55 -3.72 -8.36 1.46
CA HIS A 55 -4.89 -9.18 1.22
C HIS A 55 -4.83 -10.57 1.89
N GLY A 56 -3.79 -10.87 2.66
CA GLY A 56 -3.63 -12.21 3.17
C GLY A 56 -2.54 -12.38 4.24
N GLY A 57 -2.49 -11.52 5.23
CA GLY A 57 -1.60 -11.70 6.36
C GLY A 57 -0.16 -11.23 6.11
N SER A 58 0.79 -11.78 6.85
CA SER A 58 2.15 -11.28 6.93
C SER A 58 3.03 -11.58 5.72
N ALA A 59 2.77 -12.68 5.03
CA ALA A 59 3.63 -13.15 3.94
C ALA A 59 3.10 -12.84 2.54
N GLY A 60 1.83 -12.42 2.40
CA GLY A 60 1.20 -12.21 1.10
C GLY A 60 1.03 -13.51 0.31
N GLY A 61 0.92 -13.42 -1.01
CA GLY A 61 0.80 -14.56 -1.92
C GLY A 61 -0.62 -15.08 -2.10
N TYR A 62 -0.80 -15.88 -3.13
CA TYR A 62 -2.13 -16.38 -3.48
C TYR A 62 -2.70 -17.35 -2.44
N GLU A 63 -1.86 -18.16 -1.80
CA GLU A 63 -2.23 -19.10 -0.76
C GLU A 63 -2.84 -18.38 0.45
N ASN A 64 -2.10 -17.41 0.96
CA ASN A 64 -2.48 -16.69 2.18
C ASN A 64 -3.66 -15.76 1.93
N THR A 65 -3.70 -15.08 0.78
CA THR A 65 -4.82 -14.20 0.43
C THR A 65 -6.10 -14.98 0.17
N TRP A 66 -6.00 -16.19 -0.39
CA TRP A 66 -7.15 -17.09 -0.50
C TRP A 66 -7.64 -17.55 0.86
N GLY A 67 -6.72 -18.05 1.71
CA GLY A 67 -7.09 -18.57 3.03
C GLY A 67 -7.79 -17.54 3.90
N THR A 68 -7.20 -16.38 4.07
CA THR A 68 -7.81 -15.30 4.86
C THR A 68 -9.02 -14.67 4.17
N GLY A 69 -8.97 -14.49 2.85
CA GLY A 69 -10.10 -13.97 2.08
C GLY A 69 -11.33 -14.87 2.16
N LYS A 70 -11.18 -16.18 1.98
CA LYS A 70 -12.26 -17.16 2.14
C LYS A 70 -12.81 -17.15 3.56
N LEU A 71 -11.93 -17.14 4.59
CA LEU A 71 -12.37 -17.13 5.98
C LEU A 71 -13.19 -15.89 6.33
N TYR A 72 -12.66 -14.69 6.05
CA TYR A 72 -13.28 -13.47 6.56
C TYR A 72 -14.37 -12.91 5.65
N PHE A 73 -14.18 -12.95 4.33
CA PHE A 73 -15.14 -12.35 3.43
C PHE A 73 -16.24 -13.31 2.97
N ASP A 74 -15.90 -14.57 2.77
CA ASP A 74 -16.87 -15.57 2.34
C ASP A 74 -17.57 -16.26 3.52
N SER A 75 -16.82 -16.77 4.50
CA SER A 75 -17.41 -17.51 5.62
C SER A 75 -17.94 -16.61 6.73
N MET A 76 -17.15 -15.67 7.24
CA MET A 76 -17.56 -14.77 8.34
C MET A 76 -18.37 -13.55 7.88
N LYS A 77 -18.39 -13.21 6.58
CA LYS A 77 -19.07 -12.04 6.00
C LYS A 77 -18.70 -10.71 6.67
N VAL A 78 -17.44 -10.54 7.07
CA VAL A 78 -16.95 -9.36 7.79
C VAL A 78 -17.09 -8.10 6.94
N LYS A 79 -17.76 -7.08 7.48
CA LYS A 79 -17.95 -5.77 6.84
C LYS A 79 -16.91 -4.73 7.26
N ASN A 80 -16.45 -4.80 8.50
CA ASN A 80 -15.47 -3.88 9.06
C ASN A 80 -14.04 -4.39 8.86
N ALA A 81 -13.66 -4.60 7.60
CA ALA A 81 -12.35 -5.06 7.21
C ALA A 81 -11.47 -3.88 6.80
N ARG A 82 -10.43 -3.64 7.59
CA ARG A 82 -9.36 -2.70 7.31
C ARG A 82 -8.23 -3.44 6.60
N ILE A 83 -8.21 -3.37 5.30
CA ILE A 83 -7.16 -3.99 4.49
C ILE A 83 -6.13 -2.91 4.16
N HIS A 84 -4.95 -2.96 4.79
CA HIS A 84 -3.89 -1.99 4.60
C HIS A 84 -4.46 -0.56 4.83
N ASN A 85 -4.43 0.33 3.86
CA ASN A 85 -5.08 1.63 3.90
C ASN A 85 -6.12 1.79 2.77
N ARG A 86 -6.60 0.67 2.22
CA ARG A 86 -7.48 0.66 1.05
C ARG A 86 -8.95 0.69 1.42
N PRO A 87 -9.74 1.59 0.85
CA PRO A 87 -11.15 1.39 0.69
C PRO A 87 -11.43 0.28 -0.34
N GLY A 88 -12.63 -0.22 -0.40
CA GLY A 88 -13.04 -1.18 -1.43
C GLY A 88 -12.84 -0.66 -2.85
N TYR A 89 -13.23 0.57 -3.09
CA TYR A 89 -12.95 1.32 -4.30
C TYR A 89 -11.74 2.23 -4.04
N ASN A 90 -10.67 2.09 -4.80
CA ASN A 90 -9.44 2.84 -4.55
C ASN A 90 -8.74 3.26 -5.85
N SER A 91 -8.07 4.39 -5.79
CA SER A 91 -7.37 4.98 -6.94
C SER A 91 -6.21 4.12 -7.46
N GLU A 92 -5.65 3.26 -6.64
CA GLU A 92 -4.48 2.45 -7.00
C GLU A 92 -4.74 1.52 -8.18
N VAL A 93 -5.97 1.02 -8.28
CA VAL A 93 -6.40 0.10 -9.34
C VAL A 93 -7.58 0.63 -10.15
N HIS A 94 -8.59 1.21 -9.52
CA HIS A 94 -9.83 1.57 -10.20
C HIS A 94 -9.68 2.74 -11.17
N SER A 95 -8.78 3.69 -10.89
CA SER A 95 -8.56 4.83 -11.78
C SER A 95 -8.24 4.40 -13.21
N THR A 96 -7.32 3.45 -13.37
CA THR A 96 -6.94 2.97 -14.70
C THR A 96 -7.91 1.92 -15.25
N ARG A 97 -8.43 1.02 -14.40
CA ARG A 97 -9.35 -0.04 -14.82
C ARG A 97 -10.67 0.51 -15.36
N ASP A 98 -11.21 1.55 -14.75
CA ASP A 98 -12.43 2.20 -15.25
C ASP A 98 -12.21 2.86 -16.63
N MET A 99 -10.97 3.22 -16.94
CA MET A 99 -10.56 3.67 -18.28
C MET A 99 -10.29 2.49 -19.25
N GLY A 100 -10.48 1.24 -18.80
CA GLY A 100 -10.24 0.02 -19.57
C GLY A 100 -8.80 -0.50 -19.50
N VAL A 101 -7.93 0.09 -18.68
CA VAL A 101 -6.49 -0.19 -18.67
C VAL A 101 -6.06 -0.76 -17.33
N ASP A 102 -5.39 -1.92 -17.34
CA ASP A 102 -4.81 -2.51 -16.13
C ASP A 102 -3.71 -1.61 -15.56
N GLU A 103 -3.60 -1.51 -14.26
CA GLU A 103 -2.56 -0.73 -13.58
C GLU A 103 -1.15 -1.32 -13.72
N LEU A 104 -1.04 -2.56 -14.21
CA LEU A 104 0.22 -3.29 -14.43
C LEU A 104 0.31 -3.78 -15.88
N GLN A 105 0.33 -2.90 -16.86
CA GLN A 105 0.13 -3.25 -18.27
C GLN A 105 1.40 -3.63 -19.04
N TYR A 106 2.58 -3.15 -18.62
CA TYR A 106 3.86 -3.41 -19.29
C TYR A 106 4.75 -4.36 -18.46
N GLN A 107 5.90 -4.72 -19.00
CA GLN A 107 6.94 -5.48 -18.32
C GLN A 107 8.16 -4.60 -18.00
N TYR A 108 8.99 -5.02 -17.05
CA TYR A 108 10.17 -4.25 -16.64
C TYR A 108 11.20 -4.05 -17.77
N ALA A 109 11.29 -5.00 -18.71
CA ALA A 109 12.16 -4.87 -19.88
C ALA A 109 11.78 -3.66 -20.77
N ASP A 110 10.56 -3.13 -20.69
CA ASP A 110 10.14 -1.96 -21.44
C ASP A 110 10.94 -0.70 -21.05
N TYR A 111 11.44 -0.62 -19.81
CA TYR A 111 12.34 0.46 -19.38
C TYR A 111 13.67 0.48 -20.14
N GLU A 112 14.15 -0.68 -20.60
CA GLU A 112 15.46 -0.81 -21.24
C GLU A 112 15.46 -0.33 -22.70
N VAL A 113 14.27 -0.27 -23.33
CA VAL A 113 14.10 0.04 -24.76
C VAL A 113 13.25 1.27 -25.04
N THR A 114 12.94 2.03 -24.00
CA THR A 114 12.18 3.30 -24.08
C THR A 114 13.06 4.49 -24.50
N ASP A 115 12.47 5.55 -25.02
CA ASP A 115 13.15 6.83 -25.26
C ASP A 115 13.12 7.75 -24.04
N THR A 116 12.09 7.58 -23.18
CA THR A 116 11.88 8.41 -21.99
C THR A 116 11.32 7.58 -20.85
N ILE A 117 11.94 7.69 -19.69
CA ILE A 117 11.45 7.15 -18.42
C ILE A 117 10.86 8.32 -17.63
N MET A 118 9.57 8.27 -17.30
CA MET A 118 8.92 9.24 -16.44
C MET A 118 8.49 8.59 -15.13
N ILE A 119 8.97 9.11 -14.01
CA ILE A 119 8.63 8.61 -12.67
C ILE A 119 7.87 9.68 -11.90
N VAL A 120 6.75 9.30 -11.30
CA VAL A 120 5.83 10.22 -10.64
C VAL A 120 5.56 9.77 -9.21
N GLY A 121 5.85 10.64 -8.25
CA GLY A 121 5.55 10.41 -6.83
C GLY A 121 6.16 9.14 -6.24
N ALA A 122 7.38 8.81 -6.67
CA ALA A 122 8.12 7.62 -6.23
C ALA A 122 9.61 7.94 -6.04
N ASN A 123 10.31 7.08 -5.30
CA ASN A 123 11.76 7.15 -5.11
C ASN A 123 12.37 5.75 -5.38
N PRO A 124 12.40 5.28 -6.64
CA PRO A 124 12.67 3.89 -6.96
C PRO A 124 14.05 3.40 -6.56
N LEU A 125 15.07 4.24 -6.46
CA LEU A 125 16.37 3.82 -5.95
C LEU A 125 16.26 3.31 -4.49
N GLU A 126 15.38 3.89 -3.67
CA GLU A 126 15.20 3.47 -2.27
C GLU A 126 14.07 2.45 -2.09
N THR A 127 13.04 2.51 -2.92
CA THR A 127 11.82 1.69 -2.69
C THR A 127 11.64 0.54 -3.67
N GLN A 128 12.18 0.64 -4.88
CA GLN A 128 12.19 -0.40 -5.91
C GLN A 128 13.61 -0.57 -6.48
N THR A 129 14.58 -0.72 -5.60
CA THR A 129 16.02 -0.72 -5.93
C THR A 129 16.39 -1.67 -7.07
N ASN A 130 15.83 -2.89 -7.08
CA ASN A 130 16.11 -3.86 -8.13
C ASN A 130 15.57 -3.42 -9.49
N LEU A 131 14.36 -2.83 -9.54
CA LEU A 131 13.79 -2.27 -10.77
C LEU A 131 14.66 -1.12 -11.29
N PHE A 132 15.05 -0.20 -10.40
CA PHE A 132 15.90 0.93 -10.78
C PHE A 132 17.24 0.47 -11.34
N LEU A 133 17.96 -0.38 -10.61
CA LEU A 133 19.31 -0.81 -10.98
C LEU A 133 19.33 -1.75 -12.19
N ASN A 134 18.36 -2.65 -12.30
CA ASN A 134 18.38 -3.71 -13.31
C ASN A 134 17.68 -3.36 -14.61
N HIS A 135 16.80 -2.34 -14.62
CA HIS A 135 16.02 -1.98 -15.80
C HIS A 135 16.08 -0.48 -16.15
N MET A 136 15.90 0.43 -15.17
CA MET A 136 15.93 1.88 -15.45
C MET A 136 17.37 2.34 -15.77
N VAL A 137 18.37 1.88 -15.02
CA VAL A 137 19.79 2.19 -15.30
C VAL A 137 20.23 1.68 -16.68
N PRO A 138 19.97 0.44 -17.09
CA PRO A 138 20.21 -0.01 -18.47
C PRO A 138 19.49 0.88 -19.51
N GLY A 139 18.23 1.22 -19.31
CA GLY A 139 17.50 2.11 -20.21
C GLY A 139 18.17 3.48 -20.38
N MET A 140 18.57 4.12 -19.27
CA MET A 140 19.31 5.38 -19.31
C MET A 140 20.68 5.25 -20.03
N ARG A 141 21.40 4.16 -19.80
CA ARG A 141 22.66 3.85 -20.52
C ARG A 141 22.44 3.61 -22.00
N ASN A 142 21.26 3.14 -22.40
CA ASN A 142 20.84 2.99 -23.80
C ASN A 142 20.34 4.31 -24.40
N GLY A 143 20.39 5.42 -23.66
CA GLY A 143 20.07 6.76 -24.16
C GLY A 143 18.66 7.25 -23.77
N ALA A 144 17.92 6.54 -22.93
CA ALA A 144 16.66 7.04 -22.42
C ALA A 144 16.86 8.31 -21.55
N ARG A 145 16.02 9.30 -21.75
CA ARG A 145 15.89 10.48 -20.87
C ARG A 145 15.12 10.12 -19.64
N PHE A 146 15.36 10.85 -18.54
CA PHE A 146 14.71 10.60 -17.26
C PHE A 146 13.97 11.84 -16.77
N ILE A 147 12.67 11.72 -16.53
CA ILE A 147 11.81 12.75 -15.95
C ILE A 147 11.37 12.29 -14.56
N MET A 148 11.62 13.12 -13.55
CA MET A 148 11.16 12.88 -12.18
C MET A 148 10.16 13.95 -11.78
N VAL A 149 8.91 13.57 -11.48
CA VAL A 149 7.88 14.46 -10.92
C VAL A 149 7.76 14.17 -9.44
N ASP A 150 8.36 15.00 -8.62
CA ASP A 150 8.34 14.87 -7.15
C ASP A 150 8.68 16.23 -6.52
N PRO A 151 7.97 16.67 -5.48
CA PRO A 151 8.33 17.92 -4.76
C PRO A 151 9.75 17.90 -4.18
N ARG A 152 10.24 16.71 -3.83
CA ARG A 152 11.53 16.49 -3.19
C ARG A 152 12.58 16.04 -4.21
N ARG A 153 13.77 16.63 -4.15
CA ARG A 153 14.92 16.13 -4.90
C ARG A 153 15.48 14.88 -4.22
N SER A 154 14.92 13.72 -4.56
CA SER A 154 15.31 12.44 -3.98
C SER A 154 16.67 11.94 -4.49
N VAL A 155 17.23 10.94 -3.81
CA VAL A 155 18.48 10.28 -4.24
C VAL A 155 18.38 9.64 -5.62
N THR A 156 17.17 9.30 -6.06
CA THR A 156 16.92 8.78 -7.43
C THR A 156 17.29 9.82 -8.51
N VAL A 157 17.01 11.11 -8.27
CA VAL A 157 17.37 12.19 -9.23
C VAL A 157 18.87 12.27 -9.37
N ASN A 158 19.62 12.30 -8.26
CA ASN A 158 21.07 12.37 -8.29
C ASN A 158 21.69 11.14 -8.99
N ALA A 159 21.18 9.95 -8.68
CA ALA A 159 21.66 8.73 -9.33
C ALA A 159 21.35 8.69 -10.84
N ALA A 160 20.21 9.21 -11.25
CA ALA A 160 19.86 9.33 -12.67
C ALA A 160 20.79 10.30 -13.39
N GLU A 161 21.14 11.44 -12.78
CA GLU A 161 22.12 12.39 -13.35
C GLU A 161 23.52 11.79 -13.48
N GLU A 162 23.94 10.99 -12.53
CA GLU A 162 25.23 10.27 -12.64
C GLU A 162 25.25 9.23 -13.75
N VAL A 163 24.10 8.62 -14.05
CA VAL A 163 23.99 7.57 -15.07
C VAL A 163 23.78 8.13 -16.47
N ALA A 164 22.83 9.08 -16.62
CA ALA A 164 22.38 9.61 -17.91
C ALA A 164 23.07 10.91 -18.33
N GLY A 165 23.72 11.62 -17.40
CA GLY A 165 24.13 13.02 -17.55
C GLY A 165 22.99 13.98 -17.16
N ALA A 166 23.35 15.08 -16.51
CA ALA A 166 22.37 16.05 -15.99
C ALA A 166 21.48 16.67 -17.10
N GLU A 167 22.01 16.80 -18.32
CA GLU A 167 21.27 17.30 -19.48
C GLU A 167 20.14 16.38 -19.94
N ASN A 168 20.20 15.08 -19.58
CA ASN A 168 19.20 14.06 -19.90
C ASN A 168 18.27 13.74 -18.72
N VAL A 169 18.37 14.49 -17.61
CA VAL A 169 17.50 14.36 -16.45
C VAL A 169 16.72 15.64 -16.23
N LEU A 170 15.42 15.53 -16.00
CA LEU A 170 14.54 16.64 -15.73
C LEU A 170 13.79 16.40 -14.42
N HIS A 171 14.10 17.20 -13.40
CA HIS A 171 13.40 17.15 -12.13
C HIS A 171 12.30 18.22 -12.10
N LEU A 172 11.06 17.80 -12.22
CA LEU A 172 9.87 18.63 -12.10
C LEU A 172 9.46 18.70 -10.63
N ALA A 173 10.05 19.66 -9.92
CA ALA A 173 9.87 19.84 -8.47
C ALA A 173 8.55 20.57 -8.17
N ILE A 174 7.45 19.88 -8.37
CA ILE A 174 6.07 20.35 -8.33
C ILE A 174 5.65 20.90 -6.95
N ASP A 175 4.73 21.86 -6.92
CA ASP A 175 4.04 22.27 -5.68
C ASP A 175 3.06 21.16 -5.24
N PRO A 176 3.12 20.73 -3.96
CA PRO A 176 2.31 19.58 -3.51
C PRO A 176 0.81 19.73 -3.77
N GLY A 177 0.23 18.71 -4.40
CA GLY A 177 -1.21 18.64 -4.69
C GLY A 177 -1.62 19.18 -6.05
N SER A 178 -0.70 19.71 -6.84
CA SER A 178 -0.98 20.27 -8.18
C SER A 178 -0.67 19.31 -9.35
N ASP A 179 -0.42 18.05 -9.08
CA ASP A 179 -0.04 17.02 -10.06
C ASP A 179 -0.99 16.95 -11.26
N MET A 180 -2.30 17.00 -11.01
CA MET A 180 -3.32 17.00 -12.06
C MET A 180 -3.16 18.15 -13.05
N VAL A 181 -2.80 19.34 -12.56
CA VAL A 181 -2.60 20.54 -13.40
C VAL A 181 -1.43 20.32 -14.36
N LEU A 182 -0.31 19.78 -13.86
CA LEU A 182 0.85 19.43 -14.68
C LEU A 182 0.47 18.41 -15.76
N PHE A 183 -0.22 17.33 -15.39
CA PHE A 183 -0.59 16.29 -16.36
C PHE A 183 -1.57 16.78 -17.40
N ASN A 184 -2.54 17.60 -17.02
CA ASN A 184 -3.46 18.25 -17.95
C ASN A 184 -2.73 19.20 -18.91
N ALA A 185 -1.74 19.96 -18.44
CA ALA A 185 -0.94 20.83 -19.29
C ALA A 185 -0.08 20.04 -20.29
N LEU A 186 0.57 18.95 -19.85
CA LEU A 186 1.31 18.05 -20.74
C LEU A 186 0.38 17.44 -21.80
N PHE A 187 -0.77 16.93 -21.38
CA PHE A 187 -1.78 16.35 -22.27
C PHE A 187 -2.31 17.34 -23.28
N THR A 188 -2.68 18.56 -22.83
CA THR A 188 -3.15 19.64 -23.69
C THR A 188 -2.09 20.07 -24.70
N TYR A 189 -0.85 20.32 -24.23
CA TYR A 189 0.23 20.77 -25.09
C TYR A 189 0.58 19.72 -26.16
N ILE A 190 0.66 18.43 -25.79
CA ILE A 190 0.90 17.32 -26.72
C ILE A 190 -0.19 17.27 -27.79
N ALA A 191 -1.45 17.44 -27.42
CA ALA A 191 -2.58 17.47 -28.37
C ALA A 191 -2.51 18.68 -29.28
N ASP A 192 -2.24 19.88 -28.76
CA ASP A 192 -2.16 21.12 -29.54
C ASP A 192 -0.98 21.13 -30.52
N GLN A 193 0.12 20.44 -30.20
CA GLN A 193 1.24 20.26 -31.12
C GLN A 193 1.01 19.17 -32.18
N GLY A 194 -0.12 18.43 -32.10
CA GLY A 194 -0.40 17.32 -33.03
C GLY A 194 0.50 16.10 -32.83
N TRP A 195 1.05 15.90 -31.62
CA TRP A 195 1.94 14.78 -31.31
C TRP A 195 1.18 13.55 -30.80
N THR A 196 -0.12 13.53 -30.90
CA THR A 196 -0.98 12.40 -30.58
C THR A 196 -0.90 11.29 -31.63
N ASP A 197 -1.22 10.07 -31.22
CA ASP A 197 -1.38 8.93 -32.13
C ASP A 197 -2.81 8.83 -32.64
N SER A 198 -3.09 9.51 -33.75
CA SER A 198 -4.44 9.57 -34.32
C SER A 198 -4.97 8.20 -34.76
N GLU A 199 -4.10 7.27 -35.20
CA GLU A 199 -4.48 5.94 -35.59
C GLU A 199 -4.90 5.08 -34.37
N PHE A 200 -4.07 5.09 -33.34
CA PHE A 200 -4.36 4.45 -32.07
C PHE A 200 -5.67 4.99 -31.44
N ILE A 201 -5.80 6.32 -31.37
CA ILE A 201 -6.99 6.98 -30.83
C ILE A 201 -8.23 6.52 -31.58
N LYS A 202 -8.20 6.57 -32.92
CA LYS A 202 -9.34 6.15 -33.75
C LYS A 202 -9.72 4.67 -33.56
N ASN A 203 -8.72 3.78 -33.48
CA ASN A 203 -8.95 2.34 -33.51
C ASN A 203 -9.12 1.75 -32.11
N SER A 204 -8.55 2.31 -31.08
CA SER A 204 -8.42 1.68 -29.74
C SER A 204 -9.10 2.46 -28.61
N THR A 205 -9.59 3.68 -28.86
CA THR A 205 -10.26 4.48 -27.85
C THR A 205 -11.71 4.81 -28.21
N PHE A 206 -12.52 5.11 -27.21
CA PHE A 206 -13.91 5.48 -27.35
C PHE A 206 -14.05 6.84 -28.06
N GLN A 207 -15.05 6.96 -28.97
CA GLN A 207 -15.24 8.15 -29.82
C GLN A 207 -16.55 8.93 -29.55
N GLY A 208 -17.37 8.48 -28.61
CA GLY A 208 -18.76 8.92 -28.46
C GLY A 208 -19.02 10.11 -27.53
N GLY A 209 -17.99 10.91 -27.19
CA GLY A 209 -18.16 11.99 -26.21
C GLY A 209 -18.01 11.50 -24.78
N GLU A 210 -18.92 11.85 -23.85
CA GLU A 210 -18.97 11.27 -22.50
C GLU A 210 -19.51 9.84 -22.57
N ALA A 211 -18.81 8.93 -21.91
CA ALA A 211 -19.27 7.55 -21.76
C ALA A 211 -20.29 7.44 -20.62
N THR A 212 -21.38 6.72 -20.84
CA THR A 212 -22.31 6.41 -19.76
C THR A 212 -21.63 5.45 -18.79
N PRO A 213 -21.62 5.70 -17.47
CA PRO A 213 -21.12 4.78 -16.49
C PRO A 213 -21.88 3.44 -16.55
N GLU A 214 -21.18 2.31 -16.41
CA GLU A 214 -21.79 0.97 -16.44
C GLU A 214 -22.71 0.73 -15.24
N ASP A 215 -22.36 1.35 -14.11
CA ASP A 215 -23.23 1.39 -12.94
C ASP A 215 -23.09 2.75 -12.19
N ALA A 216 -23.96 2.98 -11.21
CA ALA A 216 -23.97 4.20 -10.42
C ALA A 216 -22.74 4.35 -9.45
N ALA A 217 -21.93 3.28 -9.30
CA ALA A 217 -20.74 3.29 -8.46
C ALA A 217 -19.51 3.82 -9.22
N HIS A 218 -19.54 3.82 -10.57
CA HIS A 218 -18.44 4.34 -11.36
C HIS A 218 -18.49 5.87 -11.45
N PRO A 219 -17.37 6.55 -11.29
CA PRO A 219 -17.33 8.01 -11.41
C PRO A 219 -17.69 8.47 -12.82
N SER A 220 -18.47 9.53 -12.94
CA SER A 220 -18.66 10.25 -14.20
C SER A 220 -17.37 10.92 -14.66
N GLY A 221 -17.32 11.33 -15.92
CA GLY A 221 -16.20 12.07 -16.49
C GLY A 221 -15.19 11.21 -17.22
N LEU A 222 -15.59 10.02 -17.68
CA LEU A 222 -14.82 9.20 -18.63
C LEU A 222 -15.42 9.32 -20.03
N GLY A 223 -14.59 9.30 -21.07
CA GLY A 223 -15.10 9.43 -22.42
C GLY A 223 -14.04 9.47 -23.52
N SER A 224 -14.36 10.19 -24.61
CA SER A 224 -13.46 10.36 -25.74
C SER A 224 -12.34 11.37 -25.46
N LEU A 225 -11.30 11.37 -26.30
CA LEU A 225 -10.23 12.37 -26.27
C LEU A 225 -10.79 13.81 -26.28
N ASP A 226 -11.71 14.10 -27.21
CA ASP A 226 -12.25 15.44 -27.35
C ASP A 226 -13.06 15.89 -26.12
N TYR A 227 -13.80 14.97 -25.51
CA TYR A 227 -14.52 15.22 -24.27
C TYR A 227 -13.56 15.53 -23.11
N ALA A 228 -12.51 14.75 -22.94
CA ALA A 228 -11.51 14.96 -21.90
C ALA A 228 -10.78 16.30 -22.11
N LEU A 229 -10.29 16.58 -23.32
CA LEU A 229 -9.61 17.83 -23.64
C LEU A 229 -10.51 19.06 -23.42
N ALA A 230 -11.79 18.99 -23.80
CA ALA A 230 -12.72 20.10 -23.60
C ALA A 230 -12.91 20.44 -22.11
N THR A 231 -12.79 19.45 -21.22
CA THR A 231 -13.03 19.61 -19.79
C THR A 231 -11.76 19.99 -19.01
N CYS A 232 -10.60 19.41 -19.36
CA CYS A 232 -9.36 19.53 -18.56
C CYS A 232 -8.28 20.39 -19.23
N ARG A 233 -8.61 21.15 -20.28
CA ARG A 233 -7.63 21.98 -21.02
C ARG A 233 -6.93 22.97 -20.08
N THR A 234 -5.61 22.87 -20.03
CA THR A 234 -4.74 23.68 -19.17
C THR A 234 -3.53 24.11 -20.00
N SER A 235 -3.20 25.41 -20.01
CA SER A 235 -2.01 25.90 -20.67
C SER A 235 -0.74 25.62 -19.87
N THR A 236 0.42 25.57 -20.53
CA THR A 236 1.72 25.43 -19.88
C THR A 236 2.03 26.62 -18.96
N ALA A 237 1.62 27.84 -19.32
CA ALA A 237 1.77 29.02 -18.48
C ALA A 237 0.93 28.96 -17.20
N GLU A 238 -0.33 28.52 -17.28
CA GLU A 238 -1.19 28.30 -16.12
C GLU A 238 -0.62 27.21 -15.20
N ALA A 239 -0.14 26.13 -15.80
CA ALA A 239 0.50 25.07 -15.02
C ALA A 239 1.80 25.53 -14.33
N ALA A 240 2.61 26.35 -15.00
CA ALA A 240 3.81 26.93 -14.41
C ALA A 240 3.51 27.77 -13.16
N GLU A 241 2.43 28.57 -13.21
CA GLU A 241 1.99 29.39 -12.08
C GLU A 241 1.48 28.52 -10.92
N ILE A 242 0.57 27.58 -11.18
CA ILE A 242 -0.07 26.74 -10.13
C ILE A 242 0.93 25.74 -9.53
N CYS A 243 1.74 25.11 -10.38
CA CYS A 243 2.73 24.12 -9.97
C CYS A 243 4.04 24.75 -9.42
N LYS A 244 4.18 26.07 -9.52
CA LYS A 244 5.39 26.84 -9.14
C LYS A 244 6.67 26.29 -9.80
N MET A 245 6.61 26.13 -11.12
CA MET A 245 7.66 25.56 -11.95
C MET A 245 7.96 26.45 -13.15
N ASP A 246 9.11 26.26 -13.77
CA ASP A 246 9.41 26.95 -15.02
C ASP A 246 8.59 26.36 -16.18
N GLU A 247 7.91 27.21 -16.95
CA GLU A 247 7.12 26.79 -18.10
C GLU A 247 7.98 26.06 -19.14
N ALA A 248 9.24 26.46 -19.30
CA ALA A 248 10.19 25.81 -20.21
C ALA A 248 10.43 24.33 -19.85
N ASP A 249 10.42 23.99 -18.57
CA ASP A 249 10.59 22.61 -18.10
C ASP A 249 9.35 21.76 -18.40
N ILE A 250 8.16 22.33 -18.30
CA ILE A 250 6.90 21.67 -18.68
C ILE A 250 6.89 21.37 -20.18
N ILE A 251 7.26 22.37 -21.01
CA ILE A 251 7.38 22.19 -22.46
C ILE A 251 8.43 21.14 -22.80
N LYS A 252 9.60 21.19 -22.16
CA LYS A 252 10.68 20.21 -22.33
C LYS A 252 10.24 18.80 -21.98
N ALA A 253 9.46 18.63 -20.92
CA ALA A 253 8.89 17.33 -20.55
C ALA A 253 7.96 16.81 -21.65
N ALA A 254 7.03 17.63 -22.14
CA ALA A 254 6.14 17.25 -23.24
C ALA A 254 6.91 16.85 -24.51
N GLU A 255 7.97 17.59 -24.85
CA GLU A 255 8.85 17.24 -25.98
C GLU A 255 9.55 15.91 -25.79
N TRP A 256 10.02 15.63 -24.59
CA TRP A 256 10.69 14.35 -24.28
C TRP A 256 9.73 13.18 -24.33
N ILE A 257 8.47 13.39 -23.95
CA ILE A 257 7.43 12.35 -23.94
C ILE A 257 6.92 12.07 -25.37
N ALA A 258 6.63 13.11 -26.18
CA ALA A 258 5.78 12.93 -27.35
C ALA A 258 6.29 13.55 -28.65
N LYS A 259 7.21 14.52 -28.64
CA LYS A 259 7.70 15.16 -29.88
C LYS A 259 8.31 14.11 -30.81
N PRO A 260 7.84 13.98 -32.05
CA PRO A 260 8.39 13.02 -33.01
C PRO A 260 9.91 13.14 -33.15
N LYS A 261 10.58 12.03 -33.42
CA LYS A 261 12.02 11.99 -33.72
C LYS A 261 12.30 12.61 -35.10
N GLU A 262 13.56 12.82 -35.43
CA GLU A 262 13.98 13.40 -36.72
C GLU A 262 13.54 12.54 -37.92
N ASP A 263 13.46 11.22 -37.73
CA ASP A 263 12.98 10.27 -38.74
C ASP A 263 11.43 10.21 -38.84
N GLY A 264 10.74 11.04 -38.07
CA GLY A 264 9.28 11.07 -37.98
C GLY A 264 8.66 9.96 -37.09
N SER A 265 9.45 9.07 -36.52
CA SER A 265 8.93 8.05 -35.61
C SER A 265 8.49 8.65 -34.28
N ARG A 266 7.45 8.05 -33.68
CA ARG A 266 6.95 8.48 -32.38
C ARG A 266 7.87 8.02 -31.26
N ARG A 267 8.03 8.89 -30.26
CA ARG A 267 8.77 8.53 -29.04
C ARG A 267 8.05 7.46 -28.25
N LYS A 268 8.82 6.64 -27.58
CA LYS A 268 8.37 5.68 -26.58
C LYS A 268 8.53 6.31 -25.20
N CYS A 269 7.52 6.22 -24.36
CA CYS A 269 7.59 6.70 -22.98
C CYS A 269 7.02 5.64 -22.03
N VAL A 270 7.83 5.20 -21.10
CA VAL A 270 7.39 4.38 -19.96
C VAL A 270 7.19 5.29 -18.77
N THR A 271 5.97 5.33 -18.26
CA THR A 271 5.61 6.10 -17.07
C THR A 271 5.36 5.16 -15.89
N GLY A 272 6.08 5.40 -14.80
CA GLY A 272 5.88 4.70 -13.53
C GLY A 272 5.38 5.66 -12.46
N TYR A 273 4.32 5.30 -11.73
CA TYR A 273 3.80 6.12 -10.62
C TYR A 273 3.64 5.32 -9.33
N GLU A 274 3.65 6.02 -8.18
CA GLU A 274 3.50 5.35 -6.90
C GLU A 274 2.80 6.26 -5.86
N LYS A 275 2.95 5.94 -4.60
CA LYS A 275 2.17 6.45 -3.46
C LYS A 275 2.11 7.98 -3.34
N GLY A 276 3.00 8.73 -4.01
CA GLY A 276 2.94 10.20 -4.06
C GLY A 276 1.62 10.71 -4.62
N ILE A 277 1.11 10.09 -5.69
CA ILE A 277 -0.18 10.46 -6.29
C ILE A 277 -1.32 9.50 -5.94
N ILE A 278 -1.01 8.21 -5.65
CA ILE A 278 -2.03 7.22 -5.28
C ILE A 278 -2.80 7.65 -4.01
N TRP A 279 -2.13 8.30 -3.06
CA TRP A 279 -2.72 8.82 -1.83
C TRP A 279 -2.69 10.36 -1.79
N GLY A 280 -2.74 10.98 -2.94
CA GLY A 280 -2.70 12.42 -3.13
C GLY A 280 -4.06 13.05 -3.40
N ASN A 281 -4.03 14.34 -3.77
CA ASN A 281 -5.22 15.12 -4.06
C ASN A 281 -5.98 14.59 -5.28
N ASP A 282 -7.28 14.39 -5.13
CA ASP A 282 -8.19 13.86 -6.15
C ASP A 282 -7.54 12.71 -6.95
N ASN A 283 -6.99 11.75 -6.18
CA ASN A 283 -6.05 10.75 -6.66
C ASN A 283 -6.59 9.91 -7.82
N TYR A 284 -7.89 9.59 -7.83
CA TYR A 284 -8.52 8.87 -8.93
C TYR A 284 -8.38 9.63 -10.25
N ARG A 285 -8.78 10.92 -10.28
CA ARG A 285 -8.70 11.75 -11.49
C ARG A 285 -7.28 12.16 -11.82
N THR A 286 -6.41 12.31 -10.83
CA THR A 286 -4.99 12.62 -11.04
C THR A 286 -4.27 11.47 -11.76
N ILE A 287 -4.53 10.21 -11.38
CA ILE A 287 -3.98 9.05 -12.10
C ILE A 287 -4.59 8.96 -13.50
N GLY A 288 -5.89 9.20 -13.64
CA GLY A 288 -6.55 9.26 -14.95
C GLY A 288 -5.94 10.31 -15.89
N ALA A 289 -5.63 11.52 -15.36
CA ALA A 289 -4.94 12.56 -16.11
C ALA A 289 -3.53 12.11 -16.58
N LEU A 290 -2.80 11.39 -15.73
CA LEU A 290 -1.50 10.83 -16.10
C LEU A 290 -1.63 9.78 -17.21
N LEU A 291 -2.60 8.87 -17.09
CA LEU A 291 -2.85 7.83 -18.10
C LEU A 291 -3.30 8.43 -19.45
N ASN A 292 -4.04 9.54 -19.45
CA ASN A 292 -4.42 10.26 -20.67
C ASN A 292 -3.23 10.55 -21.60
N ILE A 293 -2.07 10.90 -21.02
CA ILE A 293 -0.85 11.18 -21.78
C ILE A 293 -0.39 9.93 -22.55
N SER A 294 -0.36 8.78 -21.89
CA SER A 294 0.07 7.51 -22.50
C SER A 294 -0.93 6.99 -23.53
N LEU A 295 -2.23 7.16 -23.30
CA LEU A 295 -3.28 6.83 -24.29
C LEU A 295 -3.20 7.74 -25.52
N ALA A 296 -3.10 9.06 -25.31
CA ALA A 296 -3.04 10.02 -26.42
C ALA A 296 -1.81 9.80 -27.32
N THR A 297 -0.71 9.36 -26.76
CA THR A 297 0.56 9.10 -27.49
C THR A 297 0.69 7.68 -28.02
N GLY A 298 -0.32 6.80 -27.80
CA GLY A 298 -0.30 5.39 -28.24
C GLY A 298 0.79 4.57 -27.56
N ASN A 299 1.15 4.92 -26.33
CA ASN A 299 2.17 4.19 -25.58
C ASN A 299 1.62 2.96 -24.84
N VAL A 300 0.31 2.87 -24.59
CA VAL A 300 -0.30 1.70 -23.97
C VAL A 300 -0.32 0.53 -24.95
N GLY A 301 0.18 -0.64 -24.51
CA GLY A 301 0.31 -1.83 -25.37
C GLY A 301 1.54 -1.86 -26.29
N ARG A 302 2.31 -0.79 -26.32
CA ARG A 302 3.51 -0.66 -27.16
C ARG A 302 4.78 -1.05 -26.39
N GLU A 303 5.70 -1.76 -27.07
CA GLU A 303 7.03 -2.03 -26.52
C GLU A 303 7.77 -0.75 -26.17
N GLY A 304 8.31 -0.68 -24.95
CA GLY A 304 8.97 0.51 -24.40
C GLY A 304 8.02 1.66 -24.08
N GLY A 305 6.72 1.38 -23.96
CA GLY A 305 5.69 2.36 -23.61
C GLY A 305 4.75 1.87 -22.52
N GLY A 306 3.91 2.77 -22.01
CA GLY A 306 2.87 2.47 -21.03
C GLY A 306 2.89 3.35 -19.79
N CYS A 307 1.88 3.18 -18.93
CA CYS A 307 1.73 3.92 -17.67
C CYS A 307 1.26 2.97 -16.58
N CYS A 308 2.16 2.54 -15.69
CA CYS A 308 1.87 1.58 -14.63
C CYS A 308 2.16 2.13 -13.25
N ARG A 309 1.46 1.62 -12.25
CA ARG A 309 2.00 1.76 -10.90
C ARG A 309 3.24 0.86 -10.74
N LEU A 310 4.22 1.36 -10.01
CA LEU A 310 5.48 0.64 -9.87
C LEU A 310 5.37 -0.63 -9.01
N GLY A 311 4.37 -0.68 -8.12
CA GLY A 311 4.32 -1.70 -7.10
C GLY A 311 5.47 -1.54 -6.10
N GLY A 312 5.61 -2.40 -5.16
CA GLY A 312 6.68 -2.30 -4.17
C GLY A 312 6.64 -3.43 -3.16
N HIS A 313 5.60 -4.21 -3.18
CA HIS A 313 5.41 -5.41 -2.39
C HIS A 313 5.04 -6.57 -3.32
N GLN A 314 4.92 -7.75 -2.76
CA GLN A 314 4.38 -8.87 -3.51
C GLN A 314 2.95 -8.54 -3.93
N GLU A 315 2.75 -8.47 -5.23
CA GLU A 315 1.42 -8.39 -5.81
C GLU A 315 0.82 -9.81 -5.83
N GLY A 316 -0.37 -9.94 -6.28
CA GLY A 316 -1.03 -11.22 -6.36
C GLY A 316 -1.80 -11.53 -5.10
N TYR A 317 -3.08 -11.35 -5.24
CA TYR A 317 -4.07 -11.77 -4.27
C TYR A 317 -5.18 -12.50 -5.01
N TYR A 318 -5.73 -13.49 -4.36
CA TYR A 318 -6.88 -14.21 -4.86
C TYR A 318 -7.91 -14.34 -3.73
N ARG A 319 -9.14 -13.96 -4.02
CA ARG A 319 -10.25 -13.96 -3.07
C ARG A 319 -11.49 -14.49 -3.76
N PRO A 320 -12.50 -14.96 -3.01
CA PRO A 320 -13.80 -15.27 -3.58
C PRO A 320 -14.32 -14.07 -4.41
N SER A 321 -14.92 -14.35 -5.57
CA SER A 321 -15.30 -13.34 -6.57
C SER A 321 -16.31 -12.30 -6.06
N ASP A 322 -17.16 -12.70 -5.13
CA ASP A 322 -18.19 -11.89 -4.48
C ASP A 322 -17.77 -11.36 -3.09
N ALA A 323 -16.49 -11.51 -2.77
CA ALA A 323 -15.96 -11.07 -1.49
C ALA A 323 -16.07 -9.56 -1.34
N HIS A 324 -16.65 -9.14 -0.23
CA HIS A 324 -16.66 -7.73 0.17
C HIS A 324 -15.24 -7.20 0.38
N VAL A 325 -14.97 -5.98 -0.06
CA VAL A 325 -13.60 -5.43 -0.10
C VAL A 325 -13.27 -4.54 1.10
N GLY A 326 -14.11 -4.53 2.12
CA GLY A 326 -13.87 -3.79 3.34
C GLY A 326 -14.28 -2.32 3.26
N ARG A 327 -14.08 -1.62 4.35
CA ARG A 327 -14.33 -0.19 4.51
C ARG A 327 -13.02 0.59 4.55
N PRO A 328 -13.03 1.91 4.27
CA PRO A 328 -11.81 2.71 4.44
C PRO A 328 -11.20 2.51 5.82
N SER A 329 -9.87 2.38 5.89
CA SER A 329 -9.17 2.17 7.16
C SER A 329 -9.48 3.25 8.19
N THR A 330 -9.62 4.50 7.74
CA THR A 330 -10.03 5.63 8.59
C THR A 330 -11.39 5.42 9.23
N TYR A 331 -12.36 4.83 8.52
CA TYR A 331 -13.67 4.51 9.06
C TYR A 331 -13.59 3.44 10.16
N VAL A 332 -12.86 2.34 9.90
CA VAL A 332 -12.72 1.23 10.86
C VAL A 332 -11.96 1.69 12.11
N ASP A 333 -10.92 2.51 11.94
CA ASP A 333 -10.15 3.07 13.04
C ASP A 333 -11.01 4.04 13.89
N GLN A 334 -11.82 4.89 13.26
CA GLN A 334 -12.74 5.78 13.98
C GLN A 334 -13.86 5.01 14.67
N LEU A 335 -14.38 3.95 14.06
CA LEU A 335 -15.36 3.07 14.70
C LEU A 335 -14.80 2.48 16.00
N LEU A 336 -13.55 1.97 15.98
CA LEU A 336 -12.89 1.46 17.18
C LEU A 336 -12.69 2.54 18.24
N ILE A 337 -12.20 3.73 17.83
CA ILE A 337 -11.98 4.88 18.73
C ILE A 337 -13.29 5.32 19.39
N SER A 338 -14.40 5.25 18.66
CA SER A 338 -15.75 5.62 19.16
C SER A 338 -16.40 4.53 20.02
N GLY A 339 -15.72 3.41 20.26
CA GLY A 339 -16.21 2.32 21.09
C GLY A 339 -16.94 1.20 20.34
N GLY A 340 -17.00 1.27 19.00
CA GLY A 340 -17.56 0.20 18.16
C GLY A 340 -16.64 -1.01 18.05
N GLY A 341 -17.20 -2.13 17.59
CA GLY A 341 -16.52 -3.44 17.53
C GLY A 341 -16.32 -4.06 18.92
N LYS A 342 -16.32 -5.36 18.98
CA LYS A 342 -16.14 -6.16 20.22
C LYS A 342 -14.98 -7.14 20.12
N VAL A 343 -14.71 -7.63 18.91
CA VAL A 343 -13.60 -8.55 18.59
C VAL A 343 -12.78 -7.92 17.48
N GLN A 344 -11.47 -7.99 17.58
CA GLN A 344 -10.55 -7.59 16.52
C GLN A 344 -9.57 -8.71 16.22
N HIS A 345 -9.54 -9.12 14.95
CA HIS A 345 -8.50 -10.00 14.43
C HIS A 345 -7.50 -9.15 13.63
N ILE A 346 -6.23 -9.27 13.97
CA ILE A 346 -5.12 -8.53 13.37
C ILE A 346 -4.16 -9.51 12.70
N TRP A 347 -3.78 -9.22 11.45
CA TRP A 347 -2.82 -10.02 10.69
C TRP A 347 -1.69 -9.12 10.21
N ALA A 348 -0.51 -9.28 10.80
CA ALA A 348 0.72 -8.58 10.45
C ALA A 348 0.60 -7.04 10.38
N CYS A 349 -0.12 -6.43 11.30
CA CYS A 349 -0.33 -4.99 11.35
C CYS A 349 0.01 -4.43 12.72
N ASP A 350 0.73 -3.30 12.77
CA ASP A 350 0.91 -2.53 14.00
C ASP A 350 0.33 -1.13 13.86
N HIS A 351 -0.96 -0.99 14.17
CA HIS A 351 -1.69 0.27 14.05
C HIS A 351 -1.21 1.34 15.02
N TYR A 352 -0.49 0.96 16.09
CA TYR A 352 0.08 1.94 17.01
C TYR A 352 1.13 2.85 16.35
N LYS A 353 1.66 2.44 15.21
CA LYS A 353 2.65 3.22 14.44
C LYS A 353 2.12 3.71 13.09
N THR A 354 1.10 3.04 12.55
CA THR A 354 0.77 3.18 11.12
C THR A 354 -0.59 3.78 10.83
N THR A 355 -1.47 3.95 11.84
CA THR A 355 -2.77 4.55 11.61
C THR A 355 -2.77 6.07 11.76
N LEU A 356 -3.84 6.70 11.26
CA LEU A 356 -4.11 8.11 11.51
C LEU A 356 -4.55 8.29 12.97
N ASN A 357 -4.17 9.41 13.57
CA ASN A 357 -4.44 9.66 14.99
C ASN A 357 -3.97 8.50 15.90
N ALA A 358 -2.79 7.97 15.58
CA ALA A 358 -2.23 6.76 16.20
C ALA A 358 -2.19 6.81 17.73
N SER A 359 -1.90 7.99 18.30
CA SER A 359 -1.86 8.17 19.77
C SER A 359 -3.22 7.99 20.42
N GLN A 360 -4.30 8.47 19.80
CA GLN A 360 -5.67 8.27 20.31
C GLN A 360 -6.11 6.81 20.12
N TYR A 361 -5.83 6.24 18.95
CA TYR A 361 -6.10 4.84 18.67
C TYR A 361 -5.45 3.94 19.74
N LYS A 362 -4.14 4.10 19.95
CA LYS A 362 -3.37 3.35 20.95
C LYS A 362 -3.97 3.47 22.36
N ARG A 363 -4.32 4.69 22.79
CA ARG A 363 -4.90 4.92 24.10
C ARG A 363 -6.25 4.22 24.28
N VAL A 364 -7.14 4.32 23.30
CA VAL A 364 -8.48 3.71 23.37
C VAL A 364 -8.39 2.20 23.26
N HIS A 365 -7.61 1.71 22.31
CA HIS A 365 -7.41 0.28 22.11
C HIS A 365 -6.87 -0.40 23.38
N ARG A 366 -5.81 0.15 23.97
CA ARG A 366 -5.23 -0.38 25.23
C ARG A 366 -6.24 -0.41 26.34
N LYS A 367 -6.97 0.67 26.56
CA LYS A 367 -7.99 0.75 27.62
C LYS A 367 -9.06 -0.34 27.45
N ARG A 368 -9.52 -0.55 26.21
CA ARG A 368 -10.56 -1.54 25.90
C ARG A 368 -10.02 -2.98 26.01
N ALA A 369 -8.77 -3.21 25.56
CA ALA A 369 -8.12 -4.50 25.69
C ALA A 369 -7.86 -4.87 27.17
N GLU A 370 -7.46 -3.93 28.01
CA GLU A 370 -7.23 -4.15 29.44
C GLU A 370 -8.49 -4.66 30.16
N MET A 371 -9.67 -4.15 29.82
CA MET A 371 -10.94 -4.64 30.39
C MET A 371 -11.13 -6.14 30.15
N VAL A 372 -10.70 -6.64 29.00
CA VAL A 372 -10.79 -8.09 28.68
C VAL A 372 -9.67 -8.87 29.36
N LYS A 373 -8.46 -8.32 29.49
CA LYS A 373 -7.39 -8.96 30.25
C LYS A 373 -7.78 -9.17 31.72
N ASP A 374 -8.38 -8.16 32.34
CA ASP A 374 -8.91 -8.26 33.72
C ASP A 374 -9.95 -9.37 33.85
N ALA A 375 -10.87 -9.49 32.87
CA ALA A 375 -11.88 -10.55 32.87
C ALA A 375 -11.26 -11.94 32.66
N MET A 376 -10.24 -12.07 31.80
CA MET A 376 -9.52 -13.31 31.60
C MET A 376 -8.77 -13.73 32.85
N ASP A 377 -8.11 -12.81 33.54
CA ASP A 377 -7.41 -13.10 34.80
C ASP A 377 -8.38 -13.51 35.92
N ALA A 378 -9.52 -12.82 36.03
CA ALA A 378 -10.54 -13.15 37.01
C ALA A 378 -11.20 -14.53 36.76
N SER A 379 -11.24 -15.01 35.53
CA SER A 379 -11.80 -16.30 35.13
C SER A 379 -10.76 -17.39 34.85
N ALA A 380 -9.47 -17.12 35.08
CA ALA A 380 -8.35 -18.00 34.65
C ALA A 380 -8.44 -19.44 35.15
N THR A 381 -9.04 -19.67 36.35
CA THR A 381 -9.23 -21.00 36.93
C THR A 381 -10.59 -21.63 36.59
N GLY A 382 -11.43 -20.92 35.85
CA GLY A 382 -12.75 -21.40 35.44
C GLY A 382 -12.69 -22.39 34.26
N THR A 383 -13.84 -23.02 33.99
CA THR A 383 -14.00 -23.83 32.78
C THR A 383 -13.89 -22.95 31.53
N ARG A 384 -13.68 -23.55 30.35
CA ARG A 384 -13.65 -22.84 29.07
C ARG A 384 -14.90 -21.97 28.87
N GLU A 385 -16.07 -22.50 29.20
CA GLU A 385 -17.32 -21.77 29.08
C GLU A 385 -17.36 -20.53 29.99
N GLN A 386 -16.93 -20.69 31.27
CA GLN A 386 -16.84 -19.56 32.20
C GLN A 386 -15.84 -18.47 31.73
N GLN A 387 -14.72 -18.87 31.14
CA GLN A 387 -13.75 -17.94 30.54
C GLN A 387 -14.37 -17.17 29.37
N VAL A 388 -15.07 -17.88 28.47
CA VAL A 388 -15.75 -17.25 27.32
C VAL A 388 -16.86 -16.31 27.80
N ASP A 389 -17.67 -16.70 28.77
CA ASP A 389 -18.73 -15.87 29.37
C ASP A 389 -18.14 -14.58 29.96
N ALA A 390 -17.02 -14.67 30.68
CA ALA A 390 -16.35 -13.50 31.26
C ALA A 390 -15.84 -12.54 30.16
N ILE A 391 -15.24 -13.06 29.09
CA ILE A 391 -14.77 -12.28 27.96
C ILE A 391 -15.93 -11.61 27.23
N VAL A 392 -17.02 -12.36 26.95
CA VAL A 392 -18.21 -11.82 26.26
C VAL A 392 -18.88 -10.74 27.12
N ALA A 393 -18.96 -10.91 28.43
CA ALA A 393 -19.45 -9.87 29.33
C ALA A 393 -18.56 -8.61 29.29
N ALA A 394 -17.24 -8.76 29.27
CA ALA A 394 -16.31 -7.63 29.20
C ALA A 394 -16.43 -6.87 27.88
N VAL A 395 -16.52 -7.54 26.73
CA VAL A 395 -16.68 -6.86 25.44
C VAL A 395 -18.03 -6.17 25.31
N ASN A 396 -19.10 -6.73 25.88
CA ASN A 396 -20.40 -6.10 25.94
C ASN A 396 -20.42 -4.87 26.88
N ALA A 397 -19.52 -4.81 27.84
CA ALA A 397 -19.30 -3.64 28.71
C ALA A 397 -18.37 -2.57 28.08
N GLY A 398 -17.96 -2.73 26.83
CA GLY A 398 -17.10 -1.79 26.10
C GLY A 398 -15.64 -2.23 25.93
N GLY A 399 -15.28 -3.43 26.38
CA GLY A 399 -14.00 -4.05 26.11
C GLY A 399 -13.78 -4.40 24.64
N LEU A 400 -12.59 -4.86 24.30
CA LEU A 400 -12.23 -5.34 22.97
C LEU A 400 -11.37 -6.62 23.13
N PHE A 401 -11.85 -7.73 22.60
CA PHE A 401 -11.07 -8.96 22.52
C PHE A 401 -10.20 -8.92 21.28
N VAL A 402 -8.89 -9.04 21.44
CA VAL A 402 -7.91 -8.87 20.36
C VAL A 402 -7.14 -10.15 20.12
N VAL A 403 -7.10 -10.59 18.88
CA VAL A 403 -6.28 -11.70 18.38
C VAL A 403 -5.26 -11.13 17.42
N ASP A 404 -3.98 -11.46 17.63
CA ASP A 404 -2.86 -10.99 16.79
C ASP A 404 -2.19 -12.19 16.12
N VAL A 405 -2.11 -12.18 14.80
CA VAL A 405 -1.38 -13.19 14.01
C VAL A 405 -0.16 -12.49 13.44
N ASP A 406 1.01 -12.85 13.96
CA ASP A 406 2.24 -12.15 13.60
C ASP A 406 3.46 -13.10 13.71
N ILE A 407 4.59 -12.66 13.16
CA ILE A 407 5.87 -13.35 13.29
C ILE A 407 6.65 -12.91 14.54
N ILE A 408 6.35 -11.74 15.08
CA ILE A 408 6.99 -11.16 16.25
C ILE A 408 5.94 -10.65 17.25
N HIS A 409 6.37 -10.38 18.47
CA HIS A 409 5.55 -9.75 19.48
C HIS A 409 5.52 -8.22 19.28
N SER A 410 4.68 -7.76 18.37
CA SER A 410 4.53 -6.36 17.98
C SER A 410 4.00 -5.47 19.12
N GLN A 411 4.04 -4.13 18.98
CA GLN A 411 3.51 -3.23 20.02
C GLN A 411 2.00 -3.41 20.24
N ILE A 412 1.23 -3.66 19.18
CA ILE A 412 -0.19 -3.94 19.32
C ILE A 412 -0.40 -5.35 19.86
N GLY A 413 0.42 -6.33 19.49
CA GLY A 413 0.43 -7.68 20.01
C GLY A 413 0.60 -7.72 21.53
N GLN A 414 1.39 -6.82 22.12
CA GLN A 414 1.54 -6.67 23.58
C GLN A 414 0.23 -6.31 24.29
N ASN A 415 -0.79 -5.89 23.57
CA ASN A 415 -2.13 -5.59 24.08
C ASN A 415 -3.20 -6.55 23.57
N SER A 416 -2.79 -7.63 22.91
CA SER A 416 -3.68 -8.70 22.47
C SER A 416 -3.95 -9.71 23.58
N HIS A 417 -4.90 -10.60 23.36
CA HIS A 417 -5.34 -11.64 24.31
C HIS A 417 -4.89 -13.03 23.87
N VAL A 418 -4.86 -13.20 22.55
CA VAL A 418 -4.32 -14.39 21.89
C VAL A 418 -3.33 -13.94 20.83
N ILE A 419 -2.17 -14.55 20.78
CA ILE A 419 -1.15 -14.31 19.76
C ILE A 419 -0.86 -15.63 19.07
N LEU A 420 -0.93 -15.65 17.75
CA LEU A 420 -0.74 -16.83 16.93
C LEU A 420 0.52 -16.67 16.07
N PRO A 421 1.50 -17.58 16.18
CA PRO A 421 2.78 -17.45 15.49
C PRO A 421 2.63 -17.77 13.99
N ALA A 422 2.90 -16.79 13.13
CA ALA A 422 2.94 -16.95 11.69
C ALA A 422 4.33 -17.32 11.17
N CYS A 423 4.39 -17.92 9.97
CA CYS A 423 5.62 -18.18 9.23
C CYS A 423 6.12 -16.92 8.51
N GLU A 424 7.44 -16.81 8.36
CA GLU A 424 8.04 -15.94 7.35
C GLU A 424 7.99 -16.59 5.96
N SER A 425 8.14 -15.78 4.90
CA SER A 425 8.04 -16.23 3.51
C SER A 425 9.10 -17.28 3.12
N ASN A 426 10.21 -17.37 3.85
CA ASN A 426 11.27 -18.35 3.66
C ASN A 426 11.02 -19.70 4.38
N GLU A 427 9.99 -19.75 5.20
CA GLU A 427 9.57 -20.93 5.99
C GLU A 427 8.37 -21.67 5.36
N MET A 428 7.83 -21.16 4.26
CA MET A 428 6.68 -21.73 3.55
C MET A 428 6.84 -21.62 2.05
N ASN A 429 6.08 -22.42 1.30
CA ASN A 429 5.96 -22.25 -0.14
C ASN A 429 4.96 -21.12 -0.42
N LEU A 430 5.29 -20.27 -1.37
CA LEU A 430 4.53 -19.08 -1.64
C LEU A 430 4.53 -18.74 -3.13
N THR A 431 3.35 -18.56 -3.70
CA THR A 431 3.22 -17.96 -5.03
C THR A 431 2.96 -16.46 -4.89
N SER A 432 3.63 -15.69 -5.72
CA SER A 432 3.43 -14.24 -5.75
C SER A 432 3.69 -13.66 -7.12
N MET A 433 3.09 -12.52 -7.38
CA MET A 433 3.29 -11.71 -8.56
C MET A 433 4.08 -10.46 -8.18
N ASN A 434 4.90 -9.96 -9.08
CA ASN A 434 5.55 -8.65 -8.93
C ASN A 434 4.81 -7.56 -9.71
N GLY A 435 5.32 -6.32 -9.67
CA GLY A 435 4.71 -5.18 -10.35
C GLY A 435 4.71 -5.24 -11.90
N GLU A 436 5.31 -6.28 -12.50
CA GLU A 436 5.18 -6.58 -13.94
C GLU A 436 4.23 -7.77 -14.21
N ARG A 437 3.45 -8.22 -13.23
CA ARG A 437 2.56 -9.40 -13.33
C ARG A 437 3.28 -10.73 -13.49
N ARG A 438 4.52 -10.84 -13.07
CA ARG A 438 5.31 -12.06 -13.17
C ARG A 438 5.04 -12.95 -11.97
N LEU A 439 4.24 -14.00 -12.18
CA LEU A 439 3.94 -15.03 -11.20
C LEU A 439 5.12 -15.99 -11.03
N ARG A 440 5.51 -16.24 -9.79
CA ARG A 440 6.59 -17.15 -9.42
C ARG A 440 6.17 -17.99 -8.22
N LEU A 441 6.74 -19.19 -8.13
CA LEU A 441 6.76 -19.99 -6.91
C LEU A 441 8.09 -19.74 -6.18
N SER A 442 8.01 -19.30 -4.94
CA SER A 442 9.13 -19.25 -3.99
C SER A 442 9.00 -20.44 -3.06
N GLU A 443 9.92 -21.38 -3.16
CA GLU A 443 9.91 -22.56 -2.30
C GLU A 443 10.60 -22.25 -0.98
N LYS A 444 10.10 -22.81 0.10
CA LYS A 444 10.72 -22.73 1.42
C LYS A 444 12.14 -23.29 1.38
N TYR A 445 13.03 -22.62 2.06
CA TYR A 445 14.43 -23.06 2.21
C TYR A 445 14.88 -23.11 3.69
N MET A 446 13.97 -22.85 4.62
CA MET A 446 14.16 -22.97 6.05
C MET A 446 13.01 -23.76 6.66
N ASP A 447 13.29 -24.42 7.79
CA ASP A 447 12.24 -25.01 8.62
C ASP A 447 11.44 -23.90 9.31
N ARG A 448 10.19 -24.17 9.60
CA ARG A 448 9.32 -23.27 10.37
C ARG A 448 9.92 -23.03 11.75
N PHE A 449 9.84 -21.78 12.19
CA PHE A 449 10.33 -21.43 13.53
C PHE A 449 9.35 -21.91 14.59
N GLY A 450 9.81 -22.83 15.46
CA GLY A 450 8.95 -23.39 16.51
C GLY A 450 7.71 -24.07 15.92
N ASN A 451 6.55 -23.72 16.46
CA ASN A 451 5.24 -24.20 16.03
C ASN A 451 4.51 -23.23 15.11
N SER A 452 5.21 -22.24 14.47
CA SER A 452 4.60 -21.29 13.55
C SER A 452 3.93 -21.99 12.37
N ARG A 453 2.91 -21.33 11.79
CA ARG A 453 2.16 -21.83 10.64
C ARG A 453 1.99 -20.77 9.55
N PRO A 454 1.89 -21.17 8.28
CA PRO A 454 1.45 -20.27 7.20
C PRO A 454 0.07 -19.69 7.48
N ASP A 455 -0.15 -18.44 7.07
CA ASP A 455 -1.41 -17.73 7.33
C ASP A 455 -2.63 -18.47 6.76
N CYS A 456 -2.52 -19.06 5.56
CA CYS A 456 -3.60 -19.87 4.98
C CYS A 456 -3.98 -21.06 5.86
N LEU A 457 -2.99 -21.72 6.48
CA LEU A 457 -3.25 -22.86 7.37
C LEU A 457 -3.77 -22.43 8.74
N ILE A 458 -3.36 -21.24 9.24
CA ILE A 458 -3.96 -20.64 10.44
C ILE A 458 -5.44 -20.35 10.17
N ALA A 459 -5.74 -19.73 9.02
CA ALA A 459 -7.11 -19.44 8.60
C ALA A 459 -7.97 -20.70 8.47
N ALA A 460 -7.41 -21.75 7.84
CA ALA A 460 -8.11 -23.04 7.71
C ALA A 460 -8.42 -23.68 9.07
N LYS A 461 -7.45 -23.70 9.98
CA LYS A 461 -7.67 -24.27 11.32
C LYS A 461 -8.67 -23.44 12.13
N LEU A 462 -8.64 -22.11 12.03
CA LEU A 462 -9.66 -21.26 12.65
C LEU A 462 -11.05 -21.53 12.07
N ALA A 463 -11.17 -21.70 10.74
CA ALA A 463 -12.44 -22.06 10.10
C ALA A 463 -12.99 -23.40 10.62
N GLN A 464 -12.15 -24.43 10.73
CA GLN A 464 -12.55 -25.74 11.29
C GLN A 464 -13.03 -25.62 12.74
N HIS A 465 -12.36 -24.80 13.57
CA HIS A 465 -12.82 -24.53 14.94
C HIS A 465 -14.14 -23.75 14.97
N MET A 466 -14.31 -22.75 14.09
CA MET A 466 -15.56 -22.00 13.95
C MET A 466 -16.72 -22.93 13.55
N GLU A 467 -16.53 -23.80 12.55
CA GLU A 467 -17.54 -24.78 12.15
C GLU A 467 -17.97 -25.64 13.33
N ARG A 468 -17.00 -26.24 14.05
CA ARG A 468 -17.27 -27.09 15.20
C ARG A 468 -18.04 -26.34 16.30
N VAL A 469 -17.57 -25.16 16.68
CA VAL A 469 -18.18 -24.35 17.74
C VAL A 469 -19.61 -23.92 17.37
N LEU A 470 -19.83 -23.48 16.14
CA LEU A 470 -21.17 -23.09 15.68
C LEU A 470 -22.14 -24.27 15.68
N ARG A 471 -21.69 -25.49 15.32
CA ARG A 471 -22.53 -26.71 15.47
C ARG A 471 -22.83 -27.03 16.94
N GLU A 472 -21.85 -26.93 17.84
CA GLU A 472 -22.07 -27.09 19.28
C GLU A 472 -23.11 -26.09 19.80
N MET A 473 -23.18 -24.88 19.21
CA MET A 473 -24.17 -23.85 19.52
C MET A 473 -25.53 -24.02 18.82
N GLY A 474 -25.68 -25.05 17.98
CA GLY A 474 -26.90 -25.28 17.17
C GLY A 474 -27.09 -24.31 16.01
N GLN A 475 -26.03 -23.67 15.56
CA GLN A 475 -26.02 -22.72 14.45
C GLN A 475 -25.59 -23.41 13.12
N ASP A 476 -26.24 -24.50 12.77
CA ASP A 476 -25.83 -25.39 11.67
C ASP A 476 -25.74 -24.68 10.31
N ALA A 477 -26.71 -23.81 9.99
CA ALA A 477 -26.70 -23.07 8.74
C ALA A 477 -25.51 -22.11 8.62
N TYR A 478 -25.08 -21.53 9.74
CA TYR A 478 -23.91 -20.67 9.79
C TYR A 478 -22.62 -21.51 9.76
N ALA A 479 -22.60 -22.64 10.47
CA ALA A 479 -21.49 -23.58 10.45
C ALA A 479 -21.18 -24.08 9.03
N ASP A 480 -22.21 -24.27 8.20
CA ASP A 480 -22.04 -24.72 6.81
C ASP A 480 -21.23 -23.72 5.93
N GLN A 481 -21.13 -22.46 6.32
CA GLN A 481 -20.30 -21.47 5.64
C GLN A 481 -18.79 -21.68 5.84
N PHE A 482 -18.41 -22.51 6.84
CA PHE A 482 -17.01 -22.81 7.18
C PHE A 482 -16.53 -24.17 6.64
N LYS A 483 -17.16 -24.70 5.60
CA LYS A 483 -16.74 -25.94 4.93
C LYS A 483 -15.66 -25.69 3.88
N GLY A 484 -14.90 -26.73 3.53
CA GLY A 484 -13.91 -26.70 2.46
C GLY A 484 -12.59 -26.06 2.86
N TYR A 485 -12.17 -26.28 4.10
CA TYR A 485 -10.88 -25.86 4.66
C TYR A 485 -10.01 -27.06 5.06
N ASP A 486 -10.11 -28.17 4.33
CA ASP A 486 -9.38 -29.42 4.62
C ASP A 486 -7.94 -29.38 4.09
N TRP A 487 -7.29 -28.21 4.23
CA TRP A 487 -5.94 -27.99 3.74
C TRP A 487 -4.90 -28.41 4.79
N GLU A 488 -3.89 -29.15 4.34
CA GLU A 488 -2.73 -29.53 5.14
C GLU A 488 -1.44 -28.82 4.71
N THR A 489 -1.42 -28.32 3.46
CA THR A 489 -0.28 -27.61 2.85
C THR A 489 -0.71 -26.30 2.23
N GLU A 490 0.28 -25.44 1.94
CA GLU A 490 0.07 -24.20 1.19
C GLU A 490 -0.43 -24.49 -0.23
N GLU A 491 0.04 -25.59 -0.84
CA GLU A 491 -0.38 -26.02 -2.16
C GLU A 491 -1.87 -26.38 -2.20
N ASP A 492 -2.43 -26.96 -1.15
CA ASP A 492 -3.86 -27.25 -1.07
C ASP A 492 -4.70 -25.96 -1.13
N ALA A 493 -4.25 -24.91 -0.42
CA ALA A 493 -4.90 -23.60 -0.46
C ALA A 493 -4.77 -22.95 -1.86
N PHE A 494 -3.63 -23.09 -2.52
CA PHE A 494 -3.42 -22.61 -3.88
C PHE A 494 -4.32 -23.33 -4.89
N MET A 495 -4.45 -24.65 -4.76
CA MET A 495 -5.29 -25.47 -5.63
C MET A 495 -6.79 -25.17 -5.45
N ASP A 496 -7.24 -24.96 -4.21
CA ASP A 496 -8.62 -24.56 -3.91
C ASP A 496 -8.94 -23.14 -4.43
N GLY A 497 -8.00 -22.23 -4.31
CA GLY A 497 -8.13 -20.82 -4.72
C GLY A 497 -7.71 -20.55 -6.15
N TYR A 498 -6.48 -20.10 -6.31
CA TYR A 498 -5.97 -19.58 -7.58
C TYR A 498 -6.07 -20.58 -8.75
N ASN A 499 -5.67 -21.83 -8.50
CA ASN A 499 -5.71 -22.87 -9.55
C ASN A 499 -7.14 -23.17 -10.02
N SER A 500 -8.16 -23.03 -9.17
CA SER A 500 -9.56 -23.28 -9.56
C SER A 500 -10.02 -22.39 -10.73
N GLY A 501 -9.51 -21.16 -10.80
CA GLY A 501 -9.74 -20.23 -11.92
C GLY A 501 -8.65 -20.27 -13.00
N ASN A 502 -7.50 -20.90 -12.73
CA ASN A 502 -6.34 -20.96 -13.62
C ASN A 502 -5.76 -22.39 -13.65
N PRO A 503 -6.48 -23.37 -14.21
CA PRO A 503 -6.18 -24.80 -14.06
C PRO A 503 -4.83 -25.23 -14.66
N ASP A 504 -4.28 -24.45 -15.58
CA ASP A 504 -2.95 -24.71 -16.12
C ASP A 504 -1.82 -24.36 -15.16
N VAL A 505 -2.07 -23.54 -14.15
CA VAL A 505 -1.02 -23.07 -13.21
C VAL A 505 -1.00 -23.99 -11.99
N THR A 506 0.01 -24.84 -11.92
CA THR A 506 0.28 -25.72 -10.77
C THR A 506 1.67 -25.44 -10.20
N TYR A 507 1.94 -25.86 -8.97
CA TYR A 507 3.28 -25.75 -8.39
C TYR A 507 4.36 -26.42 -9.25
N ASP A 508 4.09 -27.62 -9.76
CA ASP A 508 5.05 -28.34 -10.60
C ASP A 508 5.36 -27.59 -11.90
N ARG A 509 4.35 -26.99 -12.53
CA ARG A 509 4.56 -26.19 -13.73
C ARG A 509 5.30 -24.88 -13.43
N LEU A 510 4.98 -24.21 -12.33
CA LEU A 510 5.72 -23.02 -11.88
C LEU A 510 7.18 -23.37 -11.52
N ARG A 511 7.39 -24.52 -10.85
CA ARG A 511 8.72 -25.03 -10.54
C ARG A 511 9.55 -25.26 -11.79
N ALA A 512 8.93 -25.79 -12.85
CA ALA A 512 9.58 -25.97 -14.16
C ALA A 512 9.90 -24.64 -14.86
N MET A 513 9.18 -23.54 -14.57
CA MET A 513 9.51 -22.19 -15.05
C MET A 513 10.71 -21.57 -14.33
N GLY A 514 11.03 -22.05 -13.14
CA GLY A 514 12.12 -21.53 -12.29
C GLY A 514 11.92 -20.06 -11.91
N THR A 515 13.02 -19.34 -11.72
CA THR A 515 13.00 -17.93 -11.31
C THR A 515 12.40 -16.99 -12.37
N ASN A 516 12.30 -17.42 -13.63
CA ASN A 516 11.66 -16.63 -14.68
C ASN A 516 10.15 -16.52 -14.50
N GLY A 517 9.51 -17.52 -13.87
CA GLY A 517 8.08 -17.53 -13.69
C GLY A 517 7.28 -17.40 -14.99
N VAL A 518 6.06 -16.92 -14.89
CA VAL A 518 5.18 -16.67 -16.05
C VAL A 518 4.47 -15.31 -15.88
N MET A 519 4.32 -14.59 -17.00
CA MET A 519 3.58 -13.32 -17.00
C MET A 519 2.07 -13.57 -17.06
N GLU A 520 1.32 -13.01 -16.13
CA GLU A 520 -0.15 -13.09 -16.13
C GLU A 520 -0.80 -12.11 -17.14
N PRO A 521 -1.96 -12.45 -17.68
CA PRO A 521 -2.67 -13.72 -17.58
C PRO A 521 -1.97 -14.87 -18.29
N VAL A 522 -2.04 -16.05 -17.67
CA VAL A 522 -1.53 -17.28 -18.29
C VAL A 522 -2.51 -17.73 -19.36
N GLN A 523 -2.01 -17.98 -20.56
CA GLN A 523 -2.82 -18.36 -21.73
C GLN A 523 -2.94 -19.86 -21.94
N GLY A 524 -2.04 -20.66 -21.35
CA GLY A 524 -2.04 -22.10 -21.47
C GLY A 524 -0.70 -22.74 -21.12
N PHE A 525 -0.60 -24.02 -21.48
CA PHE A 525 0.60 -24.83 -21.27
C PHE A 525 1.01 -25.51 -22.56
N GLU A 526 2.16 -25.11 -23.12
CA GLU A 526 2.63 -25.60 -24.43
C GLU A 526 4.12 -26.00 -24.35
N ASN A 527 4.49 -27.09 -25.03
CA ASN A 527 5.87 -27.56 -25.10
C ASN A 527 6.56 -27.71 -23.73
N GLY A 528 5.80 -28.09 -22.69
CA GLY A 528 6.31 -28.26 -21.33
C GLY A 528 6.52 -26.97 -20.54
N LYS A 529 5.97 -25.85 -21.00
CA LYS A 529 6.06 -24.54 -20.34
C LYS A 529 4.73 -23.82 -20.29
N LEU A 530 4.56 -23.02 -19.24
CA LEU A 530 3.44 -22.07 -19.16
C LEU A 530 3.68 -20.94 -20.17
N VAL A 531 2.61 -20.57 -20.88
CA VAL A 531 2.59 -19.46 -21.83
C VAL A 531 1.85 -18.31 -21.21
N GLY A 532 2.52 -17.19 -21.02
CA GLY A 532 1.97 -15.98 -20.41
C GLY A 532 1.74 -14.85 -21.42
N THR A 533 1.41 -13.67 -20.89
CA THR A 533 1.16 -12.45 -21.65
C THR A 533 2.18 -11.38 -21.26
N ASP A 534 3.22 -11.22 -22.06
CA ASP A 534 4.32 -10.30 -21.76
C ASP A 534 3.84 -8.84 -21.65
N ARG A 535 2.94 -8.41 -22.52
CA ARG A 535 2.40 -7.05 -22.55
C ARG A 535 0.91 -7.08 -22.83
N LEU A 536 0.13 -6.42 -21.99
CA LEU A 536 -1.30 -6.25 -22.20
C LEU A 536 -1.56 -5.26 -23.33
N TYR A 537 -2.68 -5.45 -24.02
CA TYR A 537 -3.18 -4.53 -25.06
C TYR A 537 -2.26 -4.35 -26.27
N ALA A 538 -1.37 -5.30 -26.55
CA ALA A 538 -0.50 -5.26 -27.73
C ALA A 538 -1.30 -5.27 -29.05
N ASP A 539 -2.51 -5.77 -29.03
CA ASP A 539 -3.49 -5.78 -30.13
C ASP A 539 -4.36 -4.51 -30.18
N GLY A 540 -4.22 -3.58 -29.24
CA GLY A 540 -5.03 -2.38 -29.12
C GLY A 540 -6.47 -2.61 -28.66
N VAL A 541 -6.76 -3.77 -28.02
CA VAL A 541 -8.10 -4.14 -27.56
C VAL A 541 -8.18 -4.13 -26.03
N PHE A 542 -9.16 -3.41 -25.48
CA PHE A 542 -9.28 -3.09 -24.04
C PHE A 542 -10.55 -3.72 -23.43
N THR A 543 -10.65 -5.06 -23.49
CA THR A 543 -11.79 -5.80 -22.94
C THR A 543 -11.56 -6.33 -21.53
N ARG A 544 -10.32 -6.29 -21.02
CA ARG A 544 -9.96 -6.91 -19.73
C ARG A 544 -10.71 -6.32 -18.53
N HIS A 545 -11.07 -5.05 -18.58
CA HIS A 545 -11.69 -4.32 -17.47
C HIS A 545 -13.02 -3.67 -17.89
N GLY A 546 -13.90 -4.45 -18.46
CA GLY A 546 -15.30 -4.17 -18.40
C GLY A 546 -15.97 -3.59 -19.65
N ARG A 547 -15.25 -3.16 -20.67
CA ARG A 547 -15.93 -2.63 -21.85
C ARG A 547 -16.05 -3.66 -22.98
N ASP A 548 -17.28 -4.01 -23.31
CA ASP A 548 -17.59 -4.97 -24.40
C ASP A 548 -17.13 -4.48 -25.78
N ASP A 549 -17.01 -3.15 -25.97
CA ASP A 549 -16.53 -2.56 -27.21
C ASP A 549 -15.01 -2.63 -27.39
N GLY A 550 -14.27 -3.06 -26.39
CA GLY A 550 -12.81 -3.16 -26.40
C GLY A 550 -12.08 -1.82 -26.53
N LYS A 551 -12.69 -0.69 -26.13
CA LYS A 551 -12.14 0.66 -26.25
C LYS A 551 -11.71 1.23 -24.90
N ALA A 552 -10.54 1.84 -24.86
CA ALA A 552 -10.09 2.62 -23.71
C ALA A 552 -10.81 3.98 -23.65
N LEU A 553 -10.97 4.50 -22.43
CA LEU A 553 -11.57 5.81 -22.15
C LEU A 553 -10.50 6.81 -21.72
N PHE A 554 -10.73 8.09 -22.01
CA PHE A 554 -9.99 9.21 -21.43
C PHE A 554 -10.72 9.75 -20.21
N CYS A 555 -9.97 10.27 -19.24
CA CYS A 555 -10.49 10.89 -18.04
C CYS A 555 -10.57 12.41 -18.19
N ALA A 556 -11.76 12.98 -18.00
CA ALA A 556 -11.97 14.42 -17.94
C ALA A 556 -11.62 14.96 -16.53
N ALA A 557 -10.33 15.03 -16.24
CA ALA A 557 -9.78 15.36 -14.93
C ALA A 557 -9.75 16.89 -14.71
N GLN A 558 -10.88 17.47 -14.32
CA GLN A 558 -10.97 18.90 -14.06
C GLN A 558 -10.30 19.28 -12.74
N TRP A 559 -9.34 20.21 -12.79
CA TRP A 559 -8.74 20.78 -11.59
C TRP A 559 -9.75 21.65 -10.81
N ARG A 560 -9.85 21.44 -9.50
CA ARG A 560 -10.78 22.15 -8.61
C ARG A 560 -10.14 22.49 -7.25
N GLY A 561 -8.81 22.58 -7.19
CA GLY A 561 -8.09 22.77 -5.93
C GLY A 561 -7.93 21.48 -5.12
N LEU A 562 -7.62 21.60 -3.83
CA LEU A 562 -7.50 20.46 -2.91
C LEU A 562 -8.90 19.96 -2.51
N GLN A 563 -9.20 18.71 -2.81
CA GLN A 563 -10.57 18.20 -2.74
C GLN A 563 -10.92 17.56 -1.37
N ALA A 564 -9.95 17.05 -0.61
CA ALA A 564 -10.26 16.49 0.70
C ALA A 564 -10.71 17.60 1.66
N PRO A 565 -11.75 17.35 2.48
CA PRO A 565 -12.32 18.36 3.37
C PRO A 565 -11.29 19.03 4.28
N GLY A 566 -11.30 20.35 4.34
CA GLY A 566 -10.43 21.16 5.20
C GLY A 566 -8.98 21.32 4.72
N LYS A 567 -8.55 20.70 3.62
CA LYS A 567 -7.14 20.74 3.14
C LYS A 567 -6.71 22.13 2.70
N GLU A 568 -7.54 22.89 2.00
CA GLU A 568 -7.24 24.26 1.61
C GLU A 568 -7.05 25.18 2.83
N GLN A 569 -7.90 25.02 3.85
CA GLN A 569 -7.77 25.78 5.09
C GLN A 569 -6.51 25.37 5.87
N GLU A 570 -6.20 24.06 5.92
CA GLU A 570 -4.98 23.54 6.53
C GLU A 570 -3.74 24.13 5.86
N ARG A 571 -3.71 24.15 4.51
CA ARG A 571 -2.65 24.77 3.72
C ARG A 571 -2.51 26.27 3.99
N ALA A 572 -3.63 26.98 4.10
CA ALA A 572 -3.62 28.42 4.37
C ALA A 572 -3.14 28.79 5.78
N ASN A 573 -3.39 27.94 6.76
CA ASN A 573 -3.11 28.19 8.18
C ASN A 573 -1.70 27.76 8.63
N HIS A 574 -0.98 26.96 7.83
CA HIS A 574 0.27 26.35 8.25
C HIS A 574 1.41 26.59 7.24
N LYS A 575 2.63 26.76 7.77
CA LYS A 575 3.81 27.13 6.96
C LYS A 575 4.39 25.95 6.19
N PHE A 576 4.45 24.74 6.80
CA PHE A 576 5.21 23.62 6.25
C PHE A 576 4.30 22.55 5.67
N TRP A 577 4.61 22.12 4.44
CA TRP A 577 4.10 20.87 3.91
C TRP A 577 4.85 19.70 4.57
N ILE A 578 4.10 18.71 5.07
CA ILE A 578 4.62 17.55 5.79
C ILE A 578 4.51 16.32 4.91
N ASN A 579 5.65 15.86 4.40
CA ASN A 579 5.71 14.64 3.59
C ASN A 579 6.03 13.42 4.47
N ASN A 580 5.41 12.30 4.18
CA ASN A 580 5.86 11.01 4.68
C ASN A 580 6.75 10.32 3.63
N VAL A 581 7.91 9.89 4.04
CA VAL A 581 8.93 9.31 3.17
C VAL A 581 9.31 7.90 3.61
N ARG A 582 10.05 7.21 2.74
CA ARG A 582 10.72 5.94 3.05
C ARG A 582 12.22 6.14 2.94
N ALA A 583 12.96 5.33 3.67
CA ALA A 583 14.40 5.20 3.55
C ALA A 583 14.73 3.70 3.43
N ASN A 584 15.66 3.32 2.58
CA ASN A 584 15.97 1.91 2.29
C ASN A 584 16.60 1.15 3.46
N ILE A 585 17.03 1.86 4.50
CA ILE A 585 17.55 1.28 5.74
C ILE A 585 16.44 0.74 6.66
N PHE A 586 15.18 1.15 6.43
CA PHE A 586 14.03 0.67 7.18
C PHE A 586 13.17 -0.23 6.30
N TRP A 587 12.85 -1.41 6.81
CA TRP A 587 11.94 -2.26 6.10
C TRP A 587 10.48 -1.83 6.33
N GLN A 588 9.79 -1.49 5.26
CA GLN A 588 8.37 -1.15 5.21
C GLN A 588 7.98 -0.06 6.23
N ASN A 589 7.28 -0.39 7.31
CA ASN A 589 6.87 0.51 8.41
C ASN A 589 7.75 0.36 9.65
N GLN A 590 9.02 0.02 9.49
CA GLN A 590 9.95 -0.30 10.58
C GLN A 590 9.46 -1.49 11.43
N PHE A 591 8.85 -2.46 10.79
CA PHE A 591 8.18 -3.58 11.45
C PHE A 591 9.18 -4.47 12.20
N LEU A 592 10.25 -4.89 11.54
CA LEU A 592 11.32 -5.70 12.13
C LEU A 592 12.47 -4.87 12.73
N ASP A 593 12.44 -3.55 12.53
CA ASP A 593 13.57 -2.69 12.88
C ASP A 593 13.53 -2.21 14.33
N GLN A 594 12.41 -2.41 15.03
CA GLN A 594 12.19 -1.88 16.38
C GLN A 594 13.20 -2.38 17.40
N ASP A 595 13.68 -3.60 17.21
CA ASP A 595 14.60 -4.28 18.12
C ASP A 595 15.90 -4.71 17.41
N ASN A 596 16.12 -4.17 16.20
CA ASN A 596 17.37 -4.39 15.48
C ASN A 596 18.42 -3.40 15.99
N ASP A 597 19.40 -3.87 16.74
CA ASP A 597 20.46 -3.06 17.33
C ASP A 597 21.18 -2.16 16.31
N PHE A 598 21.44 -2.68 15.09
CA PHE A 598 22.08 -1.90 14.04
C PHE A 598 21.27 -0.68 13.64
N ILE A 599 19.94 -0.82 13.56
CA ILE A 599 19.04 0.28 13.23
C ILE A 599 18.87 1.20 14.43
N GLN A 600 18.62 0.66 15.62
CA GLN A 600 18.38 1.44 16.83
C GLN A 600 19.61 2.25 17.26
N ASP A 601 20.82 1.74 17.05
CA ASP A 601 22.05 2.49 17.34
C ASP A 601 22.26 3.68 16.39
N ARG A 602 21.76 3.59 15.14
CA ARG A 602 21.89 4.66 14.14
C ARG A 602 20.72 5.64 14.14
N PHE A 603 19.52 5.12 14.35
CA PHE A 603 18.27 5.86 14.27
C PHE A 603 17.38 5.58 15.49
N PRO A 604 17.86 5.92 16.71
CA PRO A 604 17.15 5.60 17.96
C PRO A 604 15.86 6.40 18.13
N TYR A 605 15.72 7.49 17.39
CA TYR A 605 14.55 8.36 17.39
C TYR A 605 14.08 8.66 15.98
N PRO A 606 12.79 8.94 15.77
CA PRO A 606 12.32 9.46 14.50
C PRO A 606 13.04 10.78 14.19
N PHE A 607 13.37 10.95 12.93
CA PHE A 607 13.97 12.21 12.47
C PHE A 607 13.03 12.92 11.48
N ILE A 608 13.18 14.24 11.44
CA ILE A 608 12.45 15.13 10.56
C ILE A 608 13.47 15.81 9.67
N GLU A 609 13.44 15.48 8.37
CA GLU A 609 14.26 16.14 7.36
C GLU A 609 13.75 17.56 7.17
N MET A 610 14.64 18.53 7.29
CA MET A 610 14.34 19.96 7.18
C MET A 610 15.33 20.66 6.24
N ASN A 611 14.83 21.67 5.53
CA ASN A 611 15.71 22.54 4.77
C ASN A 611 16.65 23.30 5.72
N PRO A 612 17.97 23.38 5.43
CA PRO A 612 18.93 24.09 6.30
C PRO A 612 18.60 25.57 6.53
N ASP A 613 18.07 26.27 5.53
CA ASP A 613 17.71 27.70 5.65
C ASP A 613 16.50 27.88 6.59
N ASP A 614 15.49 27.02 6.50
CA ASP A 614 14.36 27.02 7.45
C ASP A 614 14.85 26.75 8.88
N MET A 615 15.81 25.85 9.08
CA MET A 615 16.38 25.56 10.39
C MET A 615 17.09 26.78 10.97
N VAL A 616 17.86 27.50 10.14
CA VAL A 616 18.56 28.74 10.56
C VAL A 616 17.53 29.80 10.94
N GLU A 617 16.51 30.05 10.10
CA GLU A 617 15.44 31.01 10.37
C GLU A 617 14.72 30.72 11.70
N MET A 618 14.52 29.46 12.02
CA MET A 618 13.80 29.03 13.23
C MET A 618 14.69 28.83 14.46
N GLY A 619 16.00 29.01 14.35
CA GLY A 619 16.94 28.77 15.44
C GLY A 619 17.01 27.28 15.86
N ILE A 620 16.82 26.38 14.92
CA ILE A 620 16.88 24.93 15.12
C ILE A 620 18.27 24.42 14.69
N ASN A 621 18.92 23.65 15.55
CA ASN A 621 20.21 23.02 15.26
C ASN A 621 20.00 21.53 14.90
N PRO A 622 20.95 20.92 14.18
CA PRO A 622 20.91 19.47 13.93
C PRO A 622 20.83 18.68 15.24
N GLY A 623 19.87 17.75 15.32
CA GLY A 623 19.64 16.91 16.49
C GLY A 623 18.74 17.54 17.57
N ASP A 624 18.31 18.79 17.43
CA ASP A 624 17.32 19.36 18.33
C ASP A 624 16.01 18.57 18.25
N LEU A 625 15.33 18.41 19.38
CA LEU A 625 13.99 17.83 19.40
C LEU A 625 12.97 18.87 18.93
N VAL A 626 12.25 18.55 17.89
CA VAL A 626 11.22 19.43 17.33
C VAL A 626 9.86 18.73 17.30
N GLU A 627 8.81 19.52 17.33
CA GLU A 627 7.43 19.07 17.19
C GLU A 627 6.83 19.65 15.92
N ILE A 628 6.25 18.77 15.11
CA ILE A 628 5.31 19.16 14.05
C ILE A 628 3.92 19.14 14.66
N HIS A 629 3.13 20.19 14.43
CA HIS A 629 1.75 20.27 14.93
C HIS A 629 0.83 20.98 13.95
N ASN A 630 -0.43 20.58 13.99
CA ASN A 630 -1.56 21.22 13.31
C ASN A 630 -2.87 20.94 14.08
N ASP A 631 -4.00 21.25 13.49
CA ASP A 631 -5.31 21.09 14.14
C ASP A 631 -5.70 19.62 14.38
N ASN A 632 -5.04 18.66 13.68
CA ASN A 632 -5.29 17.23 13.87
C ASN A 632 -4.51 16.65 15.05
N GLY A 633 -3.38 17.24 15.42
CA GLY A 633 -2.54 16.75 16.50
C GLY A 633 -1.09 17.18 16.41
N ALA A 634 -0.21 16.37 17.02
CA ALA A 634 1.21 16.62 17.03
C ALA A 634 2.02 15.33 16.93
N THR A 635 3.23 15.48 16.38
CA THR A 635 4.26 14.43 16.37
C THR A 635 5.63 15.06 16.58
N GLN A 636 6.61 14.27 17.00
CA GLN A 636 7.94 14.80 17.31
C GLN A 636 9.04 13.95 16.69
N GLY A 637 10.18 14.56 16.50
CA GLY A 637 11.37 13.90 16.00
C GLY A 637 12.60 14.80 16.13
N MET A 638 13.77 14.27 15.81
CA MET A 638 15.01 15.04 15.79
C MET A 638 15.15 15.79 14.46
N ALA A 639 15.55 17.05 14.52
CA ALA A 639 15.81 17.86 13.33
C ALA A 639 17.03 17.33 12.57
N TYR A 640 16.84 17.02 11.29
CA TYR A 640 17.88 16.53 10.40
C TYR A 640 18.01 17.44 9.17
N PRO A 641 19.13 18.18 9.01
CA PRO A 641 19.32 19.07 7.87
C PRO A 641 19.52 18.27 6.57
N THR A 642 18.78 18.63 5.53
CA THR A 642 18.99 18.05 4.21
C THR A 642 18.64 19.04 3.10
N ALA A 643 19.46 19.08 2.05
CA ALA A 643 19.19 19.87 0.85
C ALA A 643 18.12 19.22 -0.06
N THR A 644 17.68 18.01 0.24
CA THR A 644 16.60 17.32 -0.52
C THR A 644 15.22 17.93 -0.26
N ALA A 645 15.01 18.54 0.92
CA ALA A 645 13.80 19.26 1.24
C ALA A 645 13.88 20.72 0.75
N LYS A 646 12.86 21.21 0.04
CA LYS A 646 12.73 22.63 -0.28
C LYS A 646 12.39 23.43 0.99
N ALA A 647 12.66 24.73 0.96
CA ALA A 647 12.16 25.65 2.00
C ALA A 647 10.62 25.54 2.11
N GLY A 648 10.10 25.50 3.32
CA GLY A 648 8.69 25.28 3.60
C GLY A 648 8.23 23.84 3.48
N GLN A 649 9.13 22.88 3.33
CA GLN A 649 8.83 21.45 3.28
C GLN A 649 9.62 20.67 4.32
N VAL A 650 8.98 19.71 4.94
CA VAL A 650 9.62 18.75 5.84
C VAL A 650 9.23 17.34 5.49
N ALA A 651 10.11 16.39 5.78
CA ALA A 651 9.82 14.98 5.52
C ALA A 651 10.10 14.14 6.78
N MET A 652 9.21 13.20 7.05
CA MET A 652 9.32 12.29 8.18
C MET A 652 9.21 10.85 7.71
N VAL A 653 10.11 9.97 8.19
CA VAL A 653 10.04 8.55 7.89
C VAL A 653 8.83 7.94 8.57
N PHE A 654 8.06 7.19 7.80
CA PHE A 654 6.83 6.55 8.24
C PHE A 654 7.09 5.36 9.18
N GLY A 655 6.21 5.17 10.15
CA GLY A 655 6.16 3.96 10.97
C GLY A 655 7.07 3.95 12.20
N SER A 656 7.64 5.08 12.60
CA SER A 656 8.43 5.14 13.83
C SER A 656 7.56 4.91 15.07
N PRO A 657 7.97 4.03 16.00
CA PRO A 657 7.23 3.76 17.21
C PRO A 657 7.22 4.95 18.22
N ALA A 658 8.19 5.86 18.12
CA ALA A 658 8.36 6.98 19.04
C ALA A 658 7.73 8.29 18.54
N GLY A 659 7.37 8.38 17.26
CA GLY A 659 6.71 9.55 16.69
C GLY A 659 5.95 9.16 15.43
N SER A 660 4.61 9.14 15.51
CA SER A 660 3.76 8.78 14.38
C SER A 660 3.35 10.00 13.57
N GLN A 661 3.75 10.05 12.32
CA GLN A 661 3.32 11.07 11.37
C GLN A 661 1.79 11.07 11.19
N GLY A 662 1.12 9.93 11.39
CA GLY A 662 -0.33 9.82 11.33
C GLY A 662 -1.08 10.73 12.34
N ASN A 663 -0.42 11.20 13.39
CA ASN A 663 -1.04 12.13 14.35
C ASN A 663 -1.37 13.52 13.77
N VAL A 664 -0.71 13.92 12.70
CA VAL A 664 -0.90 15.23 12.05
C VAL A 664 -1.64 15.15 10.73
N VAL A 665 -1.94 13.95 10.24
CA VAL A 665 -2.65 13.76 8.97
C VAL A 665 -4.15 13.95 9.14
N ASN A 666 -4.74 14.77 8.28
CA ASN A 666 -6.18 14.95 8.21
C ASN A 666 -6.85 13.66 7.70
N PRO A 667 -7.82 13.08 8.44
CA PRO A 667 -8.50 11.85 8.03
C PRO A 667 -9.58 12.05 6.97
N GLY A 668 -9.77 13.27 6.44
CA GLY A 668 -10.77 13.57 5.44
C GLY A 668 -10.59 12.76 4.15
N VAL A 669 -11.70 12.45 3.50
CA VAL A 669 -11.75 11.74 2.23
C VAL A 669 -12.49 12.60 1.20
N ASN A 670 -12.22 12.40 -0.09
CA ASN A 670 -12.94 13.06 -1.16
C ASN A 670 -14.33 12.44 -1.42
N GLU A 671 -15.04 12.91 -2.44
CA GLU A 671 -16.37 12.42 -2.83
C GLU A 671 -16.41 10.92 -3.19
N LEU A 672 -15.28 10.35 -3.60
CA LEU A 672 -15.12 8.92 -3.90
C LEU A 672 -14.69 8.09 -2.68
N VAL A 673 -14.70 8.70 -1.49
CA VAL A 673 -14.24 8.07 -0.24
C VAL A 673 -12.75 7.69 -0.29
N LEU A 674 -11.96 8.42 -1.06
CA LEU A 674 -10.51 8.21 -1.20
C LEU A 674 -9.74 9.15 -0.27
N PRO A 675 -8.80 8.63 0.53
CA PRO A 675 -8.02 9.44 1.44
C PRO A 675 -6.92 10.22 0.71
N ASP A 676 -6.60 11.41 1.23
CA ASP A 676 -5.44 12.19 0.86
C ASP A 676 -4.43 12.21 2.02
N TYR A 677 -3.51 11.24 2.02
CA TYR A 677 -2.50 11.11 3.07
C TYR A 677 -1.22 11.90 2.77
N LYS A 678 -1.04 12.40 1.53
CA LYS A 678 0.18 13.06 1.09
C LYS A 678 0.14 14.57 1.25
N HIS A 679 -1.03 15.16 1.34
CA HIS A 679 -1.16 16.61 1.45
C HIS A 679 -1.58 16.97 2.88
N THR A 680 -0.58 17.24 3.70
CA THR A 680 -0.72 17.63 5.10
C THR A 680 0.17 18.84 5.36
N TRP A 681 -0.35 19.84 6.05
CA TRP A 681 0.40 21.03 6.46
C TRP A 681 0.40 21.17 7.96
N GLY A 682 1.46 21.77 8.48
CA GLY A 682 1.63 22.02 9.90
C GLY A 682 2.67 23.09 10.18
N ASN A 683 2.84 23.39 11.45
CA ASN A 683 3.89 24.27 11.93
C ASN A 683 4.91 23.46 12.74
N ILE A 684 6.10 24.02 12.89
CA ILE A 684 7.19 23.39 13.63
C ILE A 684 7.57 24.28 14.80
N ARG A 685 7.85 23.66 15.93
CA ARG A 685 8.47 24.34 17.08
C ARG A 685 9.57 23.49 17.69
N LYS A 686 10.59 24.16 18.19
CA LYS A 686 11.66 23.53 18.97
C LYS A 686 11.13 23.20 20.35
N LEU A 687 11.32 21.98 20.81
CA LEU A 687 10.99 21.53 22.16
C LEU A 687 12.19 21.60 23.09
N SER A 688 13.36 21.15 22.64
CA SER A 688 14.61 21.20 23.41
C SER A 688 15.82 21.17 22.50
N ASP A 689 16.96 21.61 23.05
CA ASP A 689 18.25 21.39 22.41
C ASP A 689 18.61 19.91 22.38
N ALA A 690 19.44 19.52 21.42
CA ALA A 690 19.98 18.18 21.35
C ALA A 690 20.73 17.85 22.64
N THR A 691 20.30 16.80 23.32
CA THR A 691 20.98 16.35 24.55
C THR A 691 22.31 15.70 24.21
N PRO A 692 23.32 15.75 25.12
CA PRO A 692 24.56 14.99 24.93
C PRO A 692 24.32 13.48 24.70
N LEU A 693 23.31 12.92 25.36
CA LEU A 693 22.91 11.51 25.16
C LEU A 693 22.35 11.26 23.76
N ALA A 694 21.44 12.11 23.26
CA ALA A 694 20.92 12.02 21.90
C ALA A 694 22.05 12.17 20.86
N ARG A 695 22.99 13.10 21.07
CA ARG A 695 24.18 13.25 20.24
C ARG A 695 25.09 12.02 20.29
N ALA A 696 25.29 11.44 21.48
CA ALA A 696 26.11 10.26 21.65
C ALA A 696 25.50 9.02 20.97
N VAL A 697 24.21 8.83 21.08
CA VAL A 697 23.49 7.69 20.47
C VAL A 697 23.35 7.86 18.96
N SER A 698 23.17 9.08 18.47
CA SER A 698 23.02 9.33 17.02
C SER A 698 24.33 9.17 16.23
N PHE A 699 25.50 9.24 16.89
CA PHE A 699 26.79 9.25 16.21
C PHE A 699 27.80 8.23 16.74
N LYS A 700 27.46 7.44 17.74
CA LYS A 700 28.27 6.31 18.17
C LYS A 700 27.70 5.02 17.62
N SER A 701 28.45 4.38 16.70
CA SER A 701 28.44 2.93 16.71
C SER A 701 28.74 2.46 18.14
N LYS A 702 28.03 1.47 18.67
CA LYS A 702 28.49 0.76 19.88
C LYS A 702 29.97 0.46 19.68
N GLU A 703 30.82 0.90 20.61
CA GLU A 703 32.16 0.38 20.67
C GLU A 703 32.00 -1.13 20.90
N TYR A 704 32.22 -1.90 19.85
CA TYR A 704 32.42 -3.32 20.03
C TYR A 704 33.68 -3.48 20.84
N THR A 705 33.53 -3.60 22.14
CA THR A 705 34.61 -4.15 22.97
C THR A 705 34.76 -5.60 22.48
N ALA A 706 35.91 -5.83 21.83
CA ALA A 706 36.38 -7.12 21.39
C ALA A 706 36.41 -8.13 22.55
#